data_b5d36e7c6290536449d1356c185e78de
#
_entry.id   b5d36e7c6290536449d1356c185e78de
#
_cell.length_a   1.000
_cell.length_b   1.000
_cell.length_c   1.000
_cell.angle_alpha   90.00
_cell.angle_beta   90.00
_cell.angle_gamma   90.00
#
_symmetry.space_group_name_H-M   'P 1'
#
loop_
_entity.id
_entity.type
_entity.pdbx_description
1 polymer ?
#
loop_
_entity_poly.entity_id
_entity_poly.type
_entity_poly.pdbx_seq_one_letter_code
_entity_poly.pdbx_strand_id
1 'polypeptide(L)'
;MGDIAAGLAISVIKNALFKVIKIRDPHEVGTKVIVQGGTFLNNAVLRAFEQLAEVDAVRPDIAGNMGAYGAALLARDRYAEIEQALADQPLSPDVGPKVPQTSMLSLEEIEALAPTHRTVRCKVCSNACLLTVNDFGIDEATGRHRRFITGNRCEKGASTQAIKTEVPNLFEYKTARLFDHYEPLSAEAATRGTVGIPRALNMYENYPFWFTFFNELGFRVQISDASTKKTYEAGIESMPSESVCYPAKLSHGHIMNLLDKHPDFIWMPCSKWERQEDETAGNHFNCPIVASYPEALRLNIDELRETDVAFVSPWVPYHDKDKLAERLVVELTENFAKETNGCGPALTADEIRAAVEAAWAEDEAFKRDIRTKGVETLAWMEKTGTRGIVLAGRPYHQDPEINHAIPELLTSFGLAVLTEDSVAHLGQLERPIRVVDQWMYHTRLYAAAKVVTQRKDLDLIQLNSFGCGLDALTTDQVQEVLEAAGKVYTVLKIDEVSNLGAARIRVRSLLAALKDQADREAEAEADAAAEKRGCPAACIDLDNLDKLVPASFTEKADGVVAAAEIEQREGASTEFARPQFTEQMRDGGWTILAPQMAPYHFELLVPIFKRAGYNVALLPSVDHGAVDAGLKYVNNDICYPSILVTGQIMEAVLSGKYDTDKLAVLITQTGGGCRASNYIYLLRKALKKAGLKQVPVISVNMSGLESASGFKLTVPLVRQIIASLVYGDCIMCVSNQTRPYEFKKGTTDALIEKWNDALIEQFNRGQGLSNKDMRKNLAAIVDDFDAIERSREKKTRVGVVGEIYVKYSSLGNNGLEKFLRTQDCEYMLPGIMGFVLFKIDNRIEDHHLYGGSLPKLIFCKGLMKFCERMETTLIESIAAHPNFVPPTAFKHIKALVKGVIGYGSKMGEGWLLTAEMLELAENGYENIICAQPFGCLPNHICGKGMIRRLTQVHPGINIVPIDYDLSATKVNQENRIRLMLAVAHDADAKRREQELLIAQDERESGCSGNCETCRKIG
;
A
#
# COMPACT_ATOMS: atom_id res chain seq x y z
N MET A 1 -10.30 25.94 -22.90
CA MET A 1 -11.10 24.73 -23.23
C MET A 1 -10.27 23.76 -24.09
N GLY A 2 -9.56 24.23 -25.16
CA GLY A 2 -8.70 23.37 -25.99
C GLY A 2 -7.63 22.64 -25.17
N ASP A 3 -6.92 23.34 -24.32
CA ASP A 3 -5.83 22.78 -23.51
C ASP A 3 -6.33 21.75 -22.49
N ILE A 4 -7.55 21.96 -21.94
CA ILE A 4 -8.20 21.01 -21.04
C ILE A 4 -8.57 19.73 -21.80
N ALA A 5 -9.14 19.85 -23.00
CA ALA A 5 -9.51 18.70 -23.81
C ALA A 5 -8.28 17.90 -24.25
N ALA A 6 -7.21 18.57 -24.67
CA ALA A 6 -5.93 17.96 -25.02
C ALA A 6 -5.30 17.26 -23.80
N GLY A 7 -5.28 17.92 -22.64
CA GLY A 7 -4.77 17.34 -21.40
C GLY A 7 -5.53 16.09 -20.96
N LEU A 8 -6.86 16.07 -21.09
CA LEU A 8 -7.69 14.88 -20.82
C LEU A 8 -7.36 13.73 -21.77
N ALA A 9 -7.25 13.99 -23.08
CA ALA A 9 -6.89 12.97 -24.06
C ALA A 9 -5.51 12.36 -23.77
N ILE A 10 -4.52 13.22 -23.50
CA ILE A 10 -3.16 12.78 -23.12
C ILE A 10 -3.20 11.95 -21.83
N SER A 11 -3.96 12.36 -20.82
CA SER A 11 -4.08 11.65 -19.56
C SER A 11 -4.69 10.25 -19.73
N VAL A 12 -5.74 10.13 -20.55
CA VAL A 12 -6.38 8.84 -20.85
C VAL A 12 -5.37 7.88 -21.51
N ILE A 13 -4.63 8.36 -22.50
CA ILE A 13 -3.65 7.52 -23.21
C ILE A 13 -2.43 7.20 -22.32
N LYS A 14 -1.91 8.15 -21.55
CA LYS A 14 -0.86 7.87 -20.55
C LYS A 14 -1.29 6.77 -19.57
N ASN A 15 -2.51 6.83 -19.07
CA ASN A 15 -3.05 5.80 -18.21
C ASN A 15 -3.15 4.43 -18.92
N ALA A 16 -3.64 4.41 -20.16
CA ALA A 16 -3.74 3.18 -20.94
C ALA A 16 -2.37 2.55 -21.21
N LEU A 17 -1.43 3.33 -21.75
CA LEU A 17 -0.10 2.82 -22.15
C LEU A 17 0.75 2.46 -20.92
N PHE A 18 0.90 3.38 -19.97
CA PHE A 18 1.87 3.21 -18.88
C PHE A 18 1.31 2.50 -17.66
N LYS A 19 -0.01 2.62 -17.37
CA LYS A 19 -0.62 1.98 -16.20
C LYS A 19 -1.27 0.63 -16.51
N VAL A 20 -1.96 0.52 -17.63
CA VAL A 20 -2.71 -0.70 -17.97
C VAL A 20 -1.86 -1.67 -18.77
N ILE A 21 -1.32 -1.22 -19.91
CA ILE A 21 -0.49 -2.03 -20.80
C ILE A 21 0.93 -2.17 -20.25
N LYS A 22 1.39 -1.16 -19.47
CA LYS A 22 2.72 -1.12 -18.84
C LYS A 22 3.87 -1.00 -19.84
N ILE A 23 3.63 -0.38 -21.00
CA ILE A 23 4.68 0.00 -21.95
C ILE A 23 5.64 0.97 -21.26
N ARG A 24 6.92 0.79 -21.45
CA ARG A 24 7.98 1.57 -20.81
C ARG A 24 8.74 2.45 -21.79
N ASP A 25 8.76 2.03 -23.05
CA ASP A 25 9.39 2.75 -24.15
C ASP A 25 8.34 2.92 -25.27
N PRO A 26 8.15 4.10 -25.84
CA PRO A 26 7.23 4.29 -26.96
C PRO A 26 7.44 3.28 -28.09
N HIS A 27 8.68 2.89 -28.36
CA HIS A 27 9.03 1.94 -29.42
C HIS A 27 8.57 0.49 -29.15
N GLU A 28 8.17 0.15 -27.92
CA GLU A 28 7.61 -1.19 -27.61
C GLU A 28 6.27 -1.45 -28.34
N VAL A 29 5.55 -0.41 -28.76
CA VAL A 29 4.32 -0.57 -29.58
C VAL A 29 4.59 -0.96 -31.03
N GLY A 30 5.86 -0.93 -31.48
CA GLY A 30 6.26 -1.21 -32.85
C GLY A 30 6.04 -0.02 -33.79
N THR A 31 6.40 -0.19 -35.06
CA THR A 31 6.33 0.85 -36.07
C THR A 31 5.08 0.82 -36.96
N LYS A 32 4.33 -0.29 -36.95
CA LYS A 32 3.10 -0.49 -37.75
C LYS A 32 1.95 -0.71 -36.76
N VAL A 33 1.23 0.36 -36.40
CA VAL A 33 0.23 0.33 -35.35
C VAL A 33 -1.16 0.54 -35.96
N ILE A 34 -2.08 -0.38 -35.66
CA ILE A 34 -3.50 -0.26 -35.97
C ILE A 34 -4.25 -0.09 -34.64
N VAL A 35 -5.03 0.98 -34.54
CA VAL A 35 -5.88 1.24 -33.36
C VAL A 35 -7.31 0.88 -33.64
N GLN A 36 -7.96 0.28 -32.63
CA GLN A 36 -9.34 -0.16 -32.73
C GLN A 36 -10.14 0.17 -31.46
N GLY A 37 -11.46 0.11 -31.56
CA GLY A 37 -12.39 0.46 -30.51
C GLY A 37 -12.98 1.85 -30.63
N GLY A 38 -14.17 2.04 -30.07
CA GLY A 38 -14.94 3.27 -30.19
C GLY A 38 -14.23 4.51 -29.60
N THR A 39 -13.35 4.33 -28.62
CA THR A 39 -12.55 5.42 -28.01
C THR A 39 -11.65 6.11 -29.03
N PHE A 40 -11.09 5.37 -29.98
CA PHE A 40 -10.24 5.93 -31.04
C PHE A 40 -11.00 6.65 -32.16
N LEU A 41 -12.33 6.64 -32.13
CA LEU A 41 -13.13 7.52 -33.00
C LEU A 41 -12.95 8.99 -32.63
N ASN A 42 -12.50 9.29 -31.41
CA ASN A 42 -12.14 10.63 -31.00
C ASN A 42 -10.73 10.99 -31.52
N ASN A 43 -10.67 12.00 -32.40
CA ASN A 43 -9.42 12.45 -33.00
C ASN A 43 -8.40 12.98 -31.98
N ALA A 44 -8.83 13.57 -30.87
CA ALA A 44 -7.93 14.05 -29.82
C ALA A 44 -7.23 12.87 -29.10
N VAL A 45 -7.96 11.76 -28.91
CA VAL A 45 -7.40 10.52 -28.33
C VAL A 45 -6.42 9.87 -29.29
N LEU A 46 -6.76 9.77 -30.58
CA LEU A 46 -5.86 9.25 -31.61
C LEU A 46 -4.56 10.07 -31.64
N ARG A 47 -4.67 11.40 -31.72
CA ARG A 47 -3.49 12.26 -31.75
C ARG A 47 -2.65 12.20 -30.50
N ALA A 48 -3.26 12.09 -29.32
CA ALA A 48 -2.56 11.90 -28.06
C ALA A 48 -1.79 10.56 -28.03
N PHE A 49 -2.37 9.50 -28.62
CA PHE A 49 -1.69 8.21 -28.76
C PHE A 49 -0.46 8.32 -29.67
N GLU A 50 -0.62 8.88 -30.88
CA GLU A 50 0.47 9.08 -31.86
C GLU A 50 1.64 9.86 -31.24
N GLN A 51 1.34 10.94 -30.50
CA GLN A 51 2.36 11.74 -29.83
C GLN A 51 3.08 11.02 -28.70
N LEU A 52 2.37 10.21 -27.93
CA LEU A 52 2.96 9.50 -26.79
C LEU A 52 3.67 8.21 -27.18
N ALA A 53 3.22 7.55 -28.24
CA ALA A 53 3.82 6.34 -28.77
C ALA A 53 4.86 6.63 -29.88
N GLU A 54 5.00 7.91 -30.30
CA GLU A 54 5.92 8.36 -31.36
C GLU A 54 5.74 7.62 -32.68
N VAL A 55 4.49 7.25 -33.02
CA VAL A 55 4.14 6.50 -34.24
C VAL A 55 2.95 7.13 -34.96
N ASP A 56 2.86 6.91 -36.27
CA ASP A 56 1.65 7.16 -37.03
C ASP A 56 0.74 5.92 -36.95
N ALA A 57 -0.45 6.09 -36.38
CA ALA A 57 -1.37 4.99 -36.17
C ALA A 57 -2.48 4.94 -37.22
N VAL A 58 -2.71 3.79 -37.79
CA VAL A 58 -3.82 3.57 -38.74
C VAL A 58 -5.09 3.30 -37.94
N ARG A 59 -6.11 4.13 -38.16
CA ARG A 59 -7.47 3.91 -37.65
C ARG A 59 -8.37 3.50 -38.82
N PRO A 60 -8.78 2.22 -38.90
CA PRO A 60 -9.73 1.77 -39.92
C PRO A 60 -11.10 2.45 -39.79
N ASP A 61 -11.85 2.59 -40.89
CA ASP A 61 -13.19 3.15 -40.83
C ASP A 61 -14.14 2.37 -39.92
N ILE A 62 -13.90 1.06 -39.80
CA ILE A 62 -14.65 0.15 -38.93
C ILE A 62 -14.03 -0.01 -37.54
N ALA A 63 -13.16 0.89 -37.12
CA ALA A 63 -12.40 0.77 -35.85
C ALA A 63 -13.30 0.44 -34.63
N GLY A 64 -14.51 1.00 -34.59
CA GLY A 64 -15.49 0.71 -33.53
C GLY A 64 -16.06 -0.72 -33.56
N ASN A 65 -16.04 -1.37 -34.71
CA ASN A 65 -16.62 -2.71 -34.93
C ASN A 65 -15.56 -3.78 -35.20
N MET A 66 -14.29 -3.47 -35.11
CA MET A 66 -13.19 -4.42 -35.43
C MET A 66 -13.26 -5.71 -34.61
N GLY A 67 -13.64 -5.62 -33.33
CA GLY A 67 -13.81 -6.79 -32.47
C GLY A 67 -14.92 -7.72 -32.98
N ALA A 68 -16.05 -7.16 -33.39
CA ALA A 68 -17.18 -7.93 -33.97
C ALA A 68 -16.78 -8.56 -35.32
N TYR A 69 -16.03 -7.82 -36.13
CA TYR A 69 -15.53 -8.34 -37.42
C TYR A 69 -14.54 -9.50 -37.20
N GLY A 70 -13.58 -9.34 -36.28
CA GLY A 70 -12.67 -10.42 -35.91
C GLY A 70 -13.39 -11.66 -35.36
N ALA A 71 -14.37 -11.47 -34.48
CA ALA A 71 -15.19 -12.56 -33.99
C ALA A 71 -15.96 -13.31 -35.12
N ALA A 72 -16.45 -12.58 -36.11
CA ALA A 72 -17.10 -13.19 -37.26
C ALA A 72 -16.13 -14.00 -38.13
N LEU A 73 -14.91 -13.52 -38.33
CA LEU A 73 -13.87 -14.27 -39.03
C LEU A 73 -13.48 -15.57 -38.29
N LEU A 74 -13.24 -15.48 -36.97
CA LEU A 74 -12.96 -16.65 -36.15
C LEU A 74 -14.11 -17.67 -36.14
N ALA A 75 -15.35 -17.19 -36.09
CA ALA A 75 -16.54 -18.06 -36.18
C ALA A 75 -16.61 -18.78 -37.52
N ARG A 76 -16.33 -18.09 -38.63
CA ARG A 76 -16.25 -18.68 -39.97
C ARG A 76 -15.20 -19.77 -40.07
N ASP A 77 -13.98 -19.47 -39.59
CA ASP A 77 -12.85 -20.40 -39.65
C ASP A 77 -13.14 -21.64 -38.78
N ARG A 78 -13.69 -21.44 -37.60
CA ARG A 78 -14.11 -22.55 -36.73
C ARG A 78 -15.25 -23.38 -37.27
N TYR A 79 -16.18 -22.74 -38.00
CA TYR A 79 -17.25 -23.45 -38.70
C TYR A 79 -16.68 -24.34 -39.80
N ALA A 80 -15.72 -23.87 -40.60
CA ALA A 80 -15.06 -24.63 -41.64
C ALA A 80 -14.29 -25.85 -41.08
N GLU A 81 -13.58 -25.68 -39.96
CA GLU A 81 -12.92 -26.78 -39.24
C GLU A 81 -13.91 -27.87 -38.79
N ILE A 82 -15.06 -27.48 -38.23
CA ILE A 82 -16.11 -28.41 -37.80
C ILE A 82 -16.72 -29.12 -39.01
N GLU A 83 -16.99 -28.38 -40.08
CA GLU A 83 -17.53 -28.94 -41.32
C GLU A 83 -16.60 -30.00 -41.94
N GLN A 84 -15.29 -29.70 -41.96
CA GLN A 84 -14.26 -30.65 -42.43
C GLN A 84 -14.17 -31.87 -41.51
N ALA A 85 -14.16 -31.70 -40.20
CA ALA A 85 -14.14 -32.80 -39.24
C ALA A 85 -15.38 -33.69 -39.30
N LEU A 86 -16.56 -33.14 -39.67
CA LEU A 86 -17.76 -33.89 -39.90
C LEU A 86 -17.78 -34.64 -41.24
N ALA A 87 -17.12 -34.04 -42.28
CA ALA A 87 -16.98 -34.66 -43.58
C ALA A 87 -16.04 -35.88 -43.55
N ASP A 88 -14.99 -35.85 -42.68
CA ASP A 88 -14.01 -36.94 -42.50
C ASP A 88 -14.59 -38.13 -41.70
N GLN A 89 -15.80 -38.01 -41.10
CA GLN A 89 -16.44 -39.12 -40.39
C GLN A 89 -17.10 -40.09 -41.39
N PRO A 90 -16.94 -41.43 -41.21
CA PRO A 90 -17.53 -42.41 -42.11
C PRO A 90 -19.07 -42.21 -42.14
N LEU A 91 -19.61 -42.06 -43.38
CA LEU A 91 -21.03 -41.93 -43.62
C LEU A 91 -21.74 -43.21 -43.24
N SER A 92 -22.69 -43.13 -42.28
CA SER A 92 -23.64 -44.22 -42.05
C SER A 92 -24.64 -44.20 -43.18
N PRO A 93 -25.04 -45.36 -43.77
CA PRO A 93 -25.91 -45.40 -44.95
C PRO A 93 -27.27 -44.74 -44.81
N ASP A 94 -27.73 -44.48 -43.57
CA ASP A 94 -29.05 -43.97 -43.26
C ASP A 94 -29.10 -42.50 -42.79
N VAL A 95 -27.97 -41.81 -42.75
CA VAL A 95 -27.86 -40.41 -42.27
C VAL A 95 -27.21 -39.55 -43.35
N GLY A 96 -27.94 -38.56 -43.88
CA GLY A 96 -27.41 -37.57 -44.81
C GLY A 96 -26.20 -36.80 -44.26
N PRO A 97 -25.54 -35.97 -45.07
CA PRO A 97 -24.32 -35.24 -44.65
C PRO A 97 -24.58 -34.44 -43.34
N LYS A 98 -23.79 -34.70 -42.32
CA LYS A 98 -23.87 -33.98 -41.07
C LYS A 98 -23.38 -32.54 -41.30
N VAL A 99 -24.32 -31.59 -41.25
CA VAL A 99 -23.99 -30.16 -41.28
C VAL A 99 -23.92 -29.63 -39.86
N PRO A 100 -22.97 -28.79 -39.52
CA PRO A 100 -22.94 -28.16 -38.20
C PRO A 100 -24.25 -27.43 -37.93
N GLN A 101 -24.94 -27.79 -36.83
CA GLN A 101 -26.18 -27.12 -36.46
C GLN A 101 -25.86 -25.84 -35.69
N THR A 102 -26.43 -24.75 -36.10
CA THR A 102 -26.33 -23.48 -35.37
C THR A 102 -27.41 -23.37 -34.31
N SER A 103 -27.09 -22.79 -33.18
CA SER A 103 -28.06 -22.38 -32.15
C SER A 103 -28.58 -20.96 -32.36
N MET A 104 -28.19 -20.30 -33.45
CA MET A 104 -28.63 -18.96 -33.79
C MET A 104 -30.11 -19.01 -34.27
N LEU A 105 -30.91 -18.09 -33.76
CA LEU A 105 -32.31 -17.95 -34.18
C LEU A 105 -32.39 -17.54 -35.66
N SER A 106 -33.40 -18.02 -36.36
CA SER A 106 -33.73 -17.57 -37.71
C SER A 106 -34.17 -16.09 -37.69
N LEU A 107 -34.18 -15.47 -38.87
CA LEU A 107 -34.63 -14.09 -38.97
C LEU A 107 -36.08 -13.92 -38.52
N GLU A 108 -36.94 -14.88 -38.86
CA GLU A 108 -38.36 -14.91 -38.47
C GLU A 108 -38.50 -15.04 -36.94
N GLU A 109 -37.67 -15.89 -36.29
CA GLU A 109 -37.68 -16.03 -34.84
C GLU A 109 -37.16 -14.77 -34.15
N ILE A 110 -36.15 -14.08 -34.72
CA ILE A 110 -35.62 -12.80 -34.20
C ILE A 110 -36.68 -11.70 -34.30
N GLU A 111 -37.40 -11.61 -35.44
CA GLU A 111 -38.50 -10.65 -35.65
C GLU A 111 -39.71 -10.92 -34.73
N ALA A 112 -39.96 -12.17 -34.43
CA ALA A 112 -41.02 -12.58 -33.50
C ALA A 112 -40.59 -12.45 -32.03
N LEU A 113 -39.31 -12.16 -31.72
CA LEU A 113 -38.79 -12.13 -30.38
C LEU A 113 -39.31 -10.90 -29.61
N ALA A 114 -40.20 -11.10 -28.67
CA ALA A 114 -40.74 -10.07 -27.78
C ALA A 114 -40.35 -10.34 -26.34
N PRO A 115 -39.11 -10.00 -25.94
CA PRO A 115 -38.64 -10.25 -24.57
C PRO A 115 -39.40 -9.37 -23.58
N THR A 116 -39.85 -9.98 -22.51
CA THR A 116 -40.40 -9.25 -21.36
C THR A 116 -39.36 -9.09 -20.30
N HIS A 117 -39.37 -7.94 -19.62
CA HIS A 117 -38.45 -7.68 -18.52
C HIS A 117 -39.21 -7.28 -17.26
N ARG A 118 -38.75 -7.75 -16.13
CA ARG A 118 -39.26 -7.37 -14.82
C ARG A 118 -38.14 -7.18 -13.82
N THR A 119 -38.34 -6.23 -12.92
CA THR A 119 -37.39 -5.99 -11.83
C THR A 119 -37.88 -6.71 -10.59
N VAL A 120 -37.00 -7.48 -9.96
CA VAL A 120 -37.26 -8.21 -8.72
C VAL A 120 -36.12 -8.00 -7.72
N ARG A 121 -36.42 -8.07 -6.42
CA ARG A 121 -35.38 -8.11 -5.41
C ARG A 121 -34.93 -9.54 -5.14
N CYS A 122 -33.62 -9.76 -5.17
CA CYS A 122 -33.00 -11.02 -4.78
C CYS A 122 -33.32 -11.32 -3.30
N LYS A 123 -33.69 -12.58 -2.99
CA LYS A 123 -34.02 -13.04 -1.64
C LYS A 123 -32.97 -14.01 -1.08
N VAL A 124 -31.81 -14.14 -1.74
CA VAL A 124 -30.80 -15.14 -1.38
C VAL A 124 -29.97 -14.70 -0.16
N CYS A 125 -29.74 -13.39 -0.01
CA CYS A 125 -29.01 -12.83 1.10
C CYS A 125 -29.50 -11.42 1.44
N SER A 126 -28.96 -10.83 2.50
CA SER A 126 -29.33 -9.49 3.02
C SER A 126 -29.01 -8.34 2.04
N ASN A 127 -28.16 -8.55 1.04
CA ASN A 127 -27.89 -7.53 0.00
C ASN A 127 -29.12 -7.19 -0.85
N ALA A 128 -30.09 -8.09 -0.94
CA ALA A 128 -31.38 -7.87 -1.61
C ALA A 128 -31.25 -7.15 -2.97
N CYS A 129 -30.27 -7.56 -3.80
CA CYS A 129 -29.93 -6.95 -5.09
C CYS A 129 -31.18 -6.74 -5.95
N LEU A 130 -31.24 -5.60 -6.63
CA LEU A 130 -32.26 -5.33 -7.61
C LEU A 130 -31.90 -6.02 -8.93
N LEU A 131 -32.60 -7.10 -9.25
CA LEU A 131 -32.36 -7.94 -10.43
C LEU A 131 -33.30 -7.55 -11.54
N THR A 132 -32.81 -7.49 -12.76
CA THR A 132 -33.63 -7.43 -13.97
C THR A 132 -33.68 -8.81 -14.59
N VAL A 133 -34.88 -9.42 -14.61
CA VAL A 133 -35.13 -10.71 -15.23
C VAL A 133 -35.69 -10.45 -16.63
N ASN A 134 -34.87 -10.76 -17.64
CA ASN A 134 -35.27 -10.73 -19.03
C ASN A 134 -35.80 -12.14 -19.41
N ASP A 135 -37.03 -12.26 -19.87
CA ASP A 135 -37.66 -13.52 -20.24
C ASP A 135 -37.89 -13.52 -21.77
N PHE A 136 -37.22 -14.43 -22.44
CA PHE A 136 -37.23 -14.58 -23.90
C PHE A 136 -38.23 -15.66 -24.38
N GLY A 137 -39.21 -16.01 -23.55
CA GLY A 137 -40.22 -17.01 -23.87
C GLY A 137 -39.79 -18.44 -23.44
N ILE A 138 -40.55 -19.39 -23.88
CA ILE A 138 -40.38 -20.81 -23.59
C ILE A 138 -39.49 -21.44 -24.66
N ASP A 139 -38.47 -22.14 -24.24
CA ASP A 139 -37.65 -22.99 -25.08
C ASP A 139 -38.45 -24.27 -25.42
N GLU A 140 -38.78 -24.48 -26.68
CA GLU A 140 -39.61 -25.61 -27.14
C GLU A 140 -38.97 -26.99 -26.92
N ALA A 141 -37.63 -27.05 -26.97
CA ALA A 141 -36.88 -28.28 -26.75
C ALA A 141 -36.86 -28.72 -25.30
N THR A 142 -36.82 -27.76 -24.35
CA THR A 142 -36.70 -28.02 -22.92
C THR A 142 -37.98 -27.74 -22.12
N GLY A 143 -38.96 -27.08 -22.71
CA GLY A 143 -40.21 -26.64 -22.08
C GLY A 143 -40.00 -25.60 -20.96
N ARG A 144 -38.84 -24.99 -20.87
CA ARG A 144 -38.45 -24.03 -19.81
C ARG A 144 -38.36 -22.61 -20.34
N HIS A 145 -38.67 -21.61 -19.48
CA HIS A 145 -38.46 -20.20 -19.81
C HIS A 145 -36.97 -19.89 -20.01
N ARG A 146 -36.64 -19.29 -21.15
CA ARG A 146 -35.30 -18.73 -21.40
C ARG A 146 -35.17 -17.39 -20.69
N ARG A 147 -34.56 -17.41 -19.47
CA ARG A 147 -34.39 -16.22 -18.65
C ARG A 147 -32.95 -15.85 -18.55
N PHE A 148 -32.64 -14.55 -18.70
CA PHE A 148 -31.37 -13.95 -18.48
C PHE A 148 -31.47 -12.88 -17.38
N ILE A 149 -30.68 -13.04 -16.29
CA ILE A 149 -30.77 -12.20 -15.10
C ILE A 149 -29.56 -11.29 -15.07
N THR A 150 -29.78 -9.98 -14.85
CA THR A 150 -28.78 -8.96 -14.69
C THR A 150 -28.99 -8.18 -13.39
N GLY A 151 -28.00 -7.36 -12.96
CA GLY A 151 -28.05 -6.61 -11.69
C GLY A 151 -27.64 -7.42 -10.47
N ASN A 152 -27.22 -8.67 -10.66
CA ASN A 152 -26.68 -9.51 -9.59
C ASN A 152 -25.26 -9.09 -9.19
N ARG A 153 -24.97 -9.11 -7.88
CA ARG A 153 -23.63 -8.92 -7.32
C ARG A 153 -22.85 -10.23 -7.16
N CYS A 154 -23.54 -11.38 -7.26
CA CYS A 154 -22.95 -12.71 -7.17
C CYS A 154 -23.70 -13.71 -8.07
N GLU A 155 -23.07 -14.84 -8.34
CA GLU A 155 -23.66 -15.90 -9.18
C GLU A 155 -24.96 -16.48 -8.61
N LYS A 156 -25.10 -16.54 -7.28
CA LYS A 156 -26.33 -17.00 -6.62
C LYS A 156 -27.56 -16.18 -7.02
N GLY A 157 -27.39 -14.87 -7.28
CA GLY A 157 -28.47 -14.00 -7.71
C GLY A 157 -28.85 -14.16 -9.19
N ALA A 158 -27.96 -14.64 -10.04
CA ALA A 158 -28.19 -14.86 -11.46
C ALA A 158 -28.72 -16.27 -11.76
N SER A 159 -28.49 -17.23 -10.86
CA SER A 159 -28.90 -18.62 -11.05
C SER A 159 -30.33 -18.86 -10.60
N THR A 160 -31.12 -19.50 -11.46
CA THR A 160 -32.46 -19.98 -11.10
C THR A 160 -32.44 -21.35 -10.41
N GLN A 161 -31.31 -22.00 -10.36
CA GLN A 161 -31.05 -23.27 -9.67
C GLN A 161 -29.88 -23.12 -8.74
N ALA A 162 -29.97 -23.69 -7.52
CA ALA A 162 -28.82 -23.86 -6.65
C ALA A 162 -27.85 -24.83 -7.33
N ILE A 163 -26.77 -24.31 -7.91
CA ILE A 163 -25.70 -25.16 -8.47
C ILE A 163 -24.97 -25.72 -7.26
N LYS A 164 -25.37 -26.90 -6.77
CA LYS A 164 -24.52 -27.69 -5.88
C LYS A 164 -23.43 -28.29 -6.76
N THR A 165 -22.28 -27.65 -6.79
CA THR A 165 -21.08 -28.25 -7.35
C THR A 165 -20.50 -29.20 -6.30
N GLU A 166 -20.18 -30.44 -6.70
CA GLU A 166 -19.46 -31.39 -5.83
C GLU A 166 -17.95 -31.04 -5.71
N VAL A 167 -17.55 -29.94 -6.35
CA VAL A 167 -16.17 -29.48 -6.40
C VAL A 167 -15.80 -28.79 -5.07
N PRO A 168 -14.69 -29.14 -4.44
CA PRO A 168 -14.27 -28.56 -3.17
C PRO A 168 -14.07 -27.04 -3.24
N ASN A 169 -14.63 -26.35 -2.23
CA ASN A 169 -14.46 -24.90 -2.00
C ASN A 169 -13.92 -24.67 -0.58
N LEU A 170 -12.63 -24.46 -0.46
CA LEU A 170 -12.02 -24.26 0.85
C LEU A 170 -12.31 -22.86 1.44
N PHE A 171 -12.76 -21.89 0.67
CA PHE A 171 -13.27 -20.63 1.22
C PHE A 171 -14.55 -20.83 2.03
N GLU A 172 -15.49 -21.62 1.54
CA GLU A 172 -16.71 -21.97 2.26
C GLU A 172 -16.38 -22.79 3.52
N TYR A 173 -15.52 -23.81 3.39
CA TYR A 173 -15.07 -24.64 4.50
C TYR A 173 -14.39 -23.80 5.60
N LYS A 174 -13.43 -22.94 5.22
CA LYS A 174 -12.69 -22.10 6.17
C LYS A 174 -13.62 -21.09 6.86
N THR A 175 -14.57 -20.49 6.14
CA THR A 175 -15.56 -19.57 6.72
C THR A 175 -16.41 -20.26 7.78
N ALA A 176 -16.91 -21.46 7.49
CA ALA A 176 -17.68 -22.26 8.47
C ALA A 176 -16.81 -22.65 9.67
N ARG A 177 -15.57 -23.08 9.45
CA ARG A 177 -14.63 -23.44 10.52
C ARG A 177 -14.25 -22.23 11.40
N LEU A 178 -14.17 -21.04 10.82
CA LEU A 178 -13.88 -19.81 11.54
C LEU A 178 -15.04 -19.33 12.42
N PHE A 179 -16.27 -19.35 11.90
CA PHE A 179 -17.35 -18.61 12.52
C PHE A 179 -18.54 -19.47 12.93
N ASP A 180 -18.79 -20.62 12.29
CA ASP A 180 -19.95 -21.46 12.56
C ASP A 180 -19.59 -22.68 13.46
N HIS A 181 -18.29 -22.93 13.65
CA HIS A 181 -17.80 -24.04 14.48
C HIS A 181 -17.93 -23.80 15.98
N TYR A 182 -17.91 -22.54 16.41
CA TYR A 182 -17.83 -22.15 17.79
C TYR A 182 -19.19 -21.75 18.37
N GLU A 183 -19.62 -22.43 19.43
CA GLU A 183 -20.86 -22.12 20.14
C GLU A 183 -20.57 -21.21 21.34
N PRO A 184 -21.10 -19.98 21.40
CA PRO A 184 -20.90 -19.07 22.52
C PRO A 184 -21.64 -19.59 23.76
N LEU A 185 -21.11 -19.28 24.96
CA LEU A 185 -21.79 -19.57 26.21
C LEU A 185 -23.23 -19.04 26.22
N SER A 186 -24.15 -19.76 26.86
CA SER A 186 -25.49 -19.23 27.10
C SER A 186 -25.43 -18.02 28.05
N ALA A 187 -26.48 -17.22 28.07
CA ALA A 187 -26.52 -16.03 28.94
C ALA A 187 -26.38 -16.39 30.42
N GLU A 188 -26.89 -17.57 30.81
CA GLU A 188 -26.82 -18.08 32.19
C GLU A 188 -25.41 -18.61 32.55
N ALA A 189 -24.71 -19.17 31.56
CA ALA A 189 -23.35 -19.72 31.76
C ALA A 189 -22.28 -18.62 31.70
N ALA A 190 -22.58 -17.49 31.04
CA ALA A 190 -21.65 -16.36 30.88
C ALA A 190 -21.63 -15.48 32.14
N THR A 191 -20.95 -15.95 33.18
CA THR A 191 -20.92 -15.28 34.48
C THR A 191 -20.18 -13.94 34.49
N ARG A 192 -19.46 -13.62 33.44
CA ARG A 192 -18.60 -12.42 33.31
C ARG A 192 -19.05 -11.42 32.28
N GLY A 193 -20.20 -11.62 31.65
CA GLY A 193 -20.76 -10.71 30.65
C GLY A 193 -20.49 -11.13 29.21
N THR A 194 -20.67 -10.18 28.31
CA THR A 194 -20.62 -10.40 26.86
C THR A 194 -19.52 -9.57 26.23
N VAL A 195 -18.64 -10.18 25.43
CA VAL A 195 -17.63 -9.50 24.63
C VAL A 195 -18.04 -9.48 23.17
N GLY A 196 -18.05 -8.30 22.56
CA GLY A 196 -18.23 -8.11 21.13
C GLY A 196 -16.92 -8.28 20.37
N ILE A 197 -16.88 -9.12 19.34
CA ILE A 197 -15.73 -9.27 18.45
C ILE A 197 -16.15 -8.90 17.03
N PRO A 198 -15.52 -7.89 16.38
CA PRO A 198 -15.87 -7.51 15.01
C PRO A 198 -15.34 -8.56 14.03
N ARG A 199 -16.19 -8.98 13.08
CA ARG A 199 -15.83 -9.86 11.97
C ARG A 199 -15.09 -9.08 10.89
N ALA A 200 -13.89 -8.60 11.21
CA ALA A 200 -13.13 -7.68 10.38
C ALA A 200 -11.61 -7.92 10.46
N LEU A 201 -10.89 -7.57 9.41
CA LEU A 201 -9.43 -7.61 9.32
C LEU A 201 -8.86 -8.96 9.79
N ASN A 202 -7.90 -8.95 10.74
CA ASN A 202 -7.26 -10.18 11.22
C ASN A 202 -8.15 -11.10 12.06
N MET A 203 -9.38 -10.72 12.36
CA MET A 203 -10.32 -11.68 12.95
C MET A 203 -10.68 -12.83 12.00
N TYR A 204 -10.44 -12.67 10.70
CA TYR A 204 -10.48 -13.77 9.72
C TYR A 204 -9.29 -14.76 9.82
N GLU A 205 -8.36 -14.53 10.73
CA GLU A 205 -7.27 -15.44 11.09
C GLU A 205 -7.34 -15.80 12.59
N ASN A 206 -7.48 -14.78 13.45
CA ASN A 206 -7.24 -14.87 14.88
C ASN A 206 -8.52 -15.11 15.71
N TYR A 207 -9.70 -15.20 15.07
CA TYR A 207 -10.96 -15.41 15.78
C TYR A 207 -11.00 -16.69 16.62
N PRO A 208 -10.48 -17.85 16.14
CA PRO A 208 -10.42 -19.08 16.95
C PRO A 208 -9.71 -18.89 18.29
N PHE A 209 -8.59 -18.16 18.28
CA PHE A 209 -7.86 -17.81 19.51
C PHE A 209 -8.70 -16.94 20.43
N TRP A 210 -9.24 -15.81 19.94
CA TRP A 210 -9.95 -14.86 20.79
C TRP A 210 -11.28 -15.40 21.29
N PHE A 211 -11.98 -16.22 20.48
CA PHE A 211 -13.18 -16.90 20.91
C PHE A 211 -12.89 -17.83 22.09
N THR A 212 -11.92 -18.73 21.94
CA THR A 212 -11.56 -19.69 22.99
C THR A 212 -11.08 -18.97 24.23
N PHE A 213 -10.24 -17.96 24.08
CA PHE A 213 -9.72 -17.17 25.19
C PHE A 213 -10.83 -16.57 26.07
N PHE A 214 -11.79 -15.88 25.46
CA PHE A 214 -12.89 -15.27 26.22
C PHE A 214 -13.91 -16.28 26.73
N ASN A 215 -14.15 -17.36 25.99
CA ASN A 215 -15.04 -18.43 26.43
C ASN A 215 -14.49 -19.14 27.65
N GLU A 216 -13.19 -19.44 27.70
CA GLU A 216 -12.50 -20.02 28.86
C GLU A 216 -12.53 -19.07 30.07
N LEU A 217 -12.48 -17.78 29.85
CA LEU A 217 -12.63 -16.78 30.92
C LEU A 217 -14.08 -16.59 31.38
N GLY A 218 -15.06 -17.29 30.80
CA GLY A 218 -16.47 -17.22 31.19
C GLY A 218 -17.23 -16.02 30.61
N PHE A 219 -16.77 -15.44 29.50
CA PHE A 219 -17.51 -14.45 28.73
C PHE A 219 -18.29 -15.08 27.59
N ARG A 220 -19.48 -14.56 27.34
CA ARG A 220 -20.20 -14.85 26.09
C ARG A 220 -19.58 -14.06 24.94
N VAL A 221 -19.10 -14.77 23.93
CA VAL A 221 -18.59 -14.10 22.71
C VAL A 221 -19.73 -13.80 21.76
N GLN A 222 -19.86 -12.54 21.39
CA GLN A 222 -20.83 -12.04 20.42
C GLN A 222 -20.09 -11.46 19.21
N ILE A 223 -20.19 -12.15 18.07
CA ILE A 223 -19.58 -11.69 16.82
C ILE A 223 -20.53 -10.76 16.04
N SER A 224 -20.00 -9.81 15.29
CA SER A 224 -20.78 -9.02 14.35
C SER A 224 -21.29 -9.88 13.19
N ASP A 225 -22.39 -9.45 12.55
CA ASP A 225 -22.99 -10.18 11.43
C ASP A 225 -22.03 -10.29 10.24
N ALA A 226 -22.30 -11.22 9.34
CA ALA A 226 -21.56 -11.32 8.08
C ALA A 226 -21.66 -10.01 7.29
N SER A 227 -20.57 -9.61 6.66
CA SER A 227 -20.47 -8.36 5.91
C SER A 227 -21.47 -8.29 4.77
N THR A 228 -22.04 -7.13 4.60
CA THR A 228 -22.94 -6.78 3.51
C THR A 228 -22.69 -5.34 3.09
N LYS A 229 -23.27 -4.92 1.97
CA LYS A 229 -23.25 -3.51 1.58
C LYS A 229 -23.83 -2.58 2.66
N LYS A 230 -24.84 -3.05 3.42
CA LYS A 230 -25.38 -2.28 4.56
C LYS A 230 -24.37 -2.08 5.68
N THR A 231 -23.51 -3.07 5.90
CA THR A 231 -22.40 -2.95 6.86
C THR A 231 -21.45 -1.82 6.43
N TYR A 232 -21.11 -1.74 5.14
CA TYR A 232 -20.31 -0.65 4.60
C TYR A 232 -21.01 0.71 4.77
N GLU A 233 -22.30 0.79 4.38
CA GLU A 233 -23.10 2.01 4.44
C GLU A 233 -23.25 2.53 5.87
N ALA A 234 -23.41 1.66 6.86
CA ALA A 234 -23.52 2.04 8.27
C ALA A 234 -22.23 2.69 8.83
N GLY A 235 -21.08 2.39 8.25
CA GLY A 235 -19.79 2.93 8.70
C GLY A 235 -19.30 4.18 7.95
N ILE A 236 -19.96 4.61 6.86
CA ILE A 236 -19.41 5.61 5.91
C ILE A 236 -19.04 6.93 6.61
N GLU A 237 -19.87 7.44 7.49
CA GLU A 237 -19.68 8.76 8.13
C GLU A 237 -18.47 8.81 9.07
N SER A 238 -18.08 7.66 9.59
CA SER A 238 -16.93 7.53 10.50
C SER A 238 -15.60 7.23 9.77
N MET A 239 -15.59 7.03 8.45
CA MET A 239 -14.39 6.71 7.68
C MET A 239 -13.51 7.95 7.45
N PRO A 240 -12.31 8.04 8.06
CA PRO A 240 -11.49 9.25 7.96
C PRO A 240 -10.75 9.40 6.63
N SER A 241 -10.65 8.33 5.85
CA SER A 241 -9.89 8.32 4.60
C SER A 241 -10.60 7.54 3.50
N GLU A 242 -10.89 8.24 2.40
CA GLU A 242 -11.55 7.66 1.22
C GLU A 242 -10.70 6.60 0.50
N SER A 243 -9.37 6.72 0.58
CA SER A 243 -8.43 5.86 -0.14
C SER A 243 -7.88 4.68 0.68
N VAL A 244 -8.38 4.47 1.91
CA VAL A 244 -8.05 3.26 2.67
C VAL A 244 -8.73 2.04 2.04
N CYS A 245 -8.11 0.85 2.15
CA CYS A 245 -8.62 -0.37 1.54
C CYS A 245 -10.02 -0.75 2.06
N TYR A 246 -10.82 -1.40 1.19
CA TYR A 246 -12.20 -1.77 1.49
C TYR A 246 -12.37 -2.62 2.77
N PRO A 247 -11.50 -3.60 3.08
CA PRO A 247 -11.56 -4.33 4.34
C PRO A 247 -11.49 -3.45 5.60
N ALA A 248 -10.68 -2.40 5.55
CA ALA A 248 -10.60 -1.45 6.66
C ALA A 248 -11.86 -0.59 6.77
N LYS A 249 -12.47 -0.18 5.66
CA LYS A 249 -13.74 0.55 5.63
C LYS A 249 -14.88 -0.27 6.25
N LEU A 250 -14.97 -1.56 5.93
CA LEU A 250 -15.99 -2.47 6.49
C LEU A 250 -15.90 -2.57 8.01
N SER A 251 -14.72 -2.46 8.61
CA SER A 251 -14.56 -2.57 10.06
C SER A 251 -15.37 -1.51 10.83
N HIS A 252 -15.58 -0.31 10.26
CA HIS A 252 -16.45 0.71 10.85
C HIS A 252 -17.89 0.21 11.02
N GLY A 253 -18.47 -0.36 9.97
CA GLY A 253 -19.82 -0.92 10.03
C GLY A 253 -19.94 -2.14 10.94
N HIS A 254 -18.88 -2.93 11.10
CA HIS A 254 -18.88 -4.02 12.08
C HIS A 254 -18.92 -3.54 13.52
N ILE A 255 -18.24 -2.42 13.83
CA ILE A 255 -18.35 -1.79 15.15
C ILE A 255 -19.76 -1.27 15.37
N MET A 256 -20.36 -0.58 14.39
CA MET A 256 -21.76 -0.11 14.47
C MET A 256 -22.74 -1.28 14.73
N ASN A 257 -22.56 -2.41 14.00
CA ASN A 257 -23.39 -3.60 14.22
C ASN A 257 -23.24 -4.21 15.61
N LEU A 258 -22.03 -4.15 16.19
CA LEU A 258 -21.82 -4.61 17.56
C LEU A 258 -22.45 -3.65 18.59
N LEU A 259 -22.38 -2.34 18.37
CA LEU A 259 -23.05 -1.36 19.22
C LEU A 259 -24.56 -1.59 19.25
N ASP A 260 -25.19 -1.91 18.12
CA ASP A 260 -26.61 -2.30 18.04
C ASP A 260 -26.94 -3.57 18.85
N LYS A 261 -25.95 -4.44 19.06
CA LYS A 261 -26.09 -5.69 19.84
C LYS A 261 -25.83 -5.50 21.35
N HIS A 262 -25.36 -4.34 21.76
CA HIS A 262 -25.10 -3.95 23.14
C HIS A 262 -24.25 -4.96 23.96
N PRO A 263 -23.02 -5.35 23.53
CA PRO A 263 -22.11 -6.11 24.39
C PRO A 263 -21.60 -5.23 25.53
N ASP A 264 -21.09 -5.81 26.60
CA ASP A 264 -20.50 -5.04 27.71
C ASP A 264 -19.21 -4.31 27.25
N PHE A 265 -18.45 -4.93 26.35
CA PHE A 265 -17.32 -4.28 25.70
C PHE A 265 -17.03 -4.91 24.33
N ILE A 266 -16.32 -4.16 23.46
CA ILE A 266 -15.84 -4.64 22.17
C ILE A 266 -14.33 -4.85 22.25
N TRP A 267 -13.86 -6.03 21.82
CA TRP A 267 -12.46 -6.41 21.79
C TRP A 267 -11.91 -6.39 20.37
N MET A 268 -10.92 -5.53 20.09
CA MET A 268 -10.20 -5.49 18.84
C MET A 268 -8.75 -5.06 19.07
N PRO A 269 -7.83 -5.98 19.38
CA PRO A 269 -6.46 -5.65 19.74
C PRO A 269 -5.65 -5.17 18.53
N CYS A 270 -4.66 -4.32 18.80
CA CYS A 270 -3.62 -3.94 17.86
C CYS A 270 -2.48 -4.96 17.89
N SER A 271 -2.07 -5.48 16.73
CA SER A 271 -0.97 -6.45 16.63
C SER A 271 0.02 -6.05 15.55
N LYS A 272 1.26 -5.76 15.94
CA LYS A 272 2.34 -5.43 15.01
C LYS A 272 2.86 -6.65 14.25
N TRP A 273 2.91 -7.80 14.91
CA TRP A 273 3.42 -9.06 14.38
C TRP A 273 2.40 -10.17 14.50
N GLU A 274 2.38 -11.03 13.49
CA GLU A 274 1.72 -12.32 13.53
C GLU A 274 2.67 -13.43 13.93
N ARG A 275 2.13 -14.63 14.19
CA ARG A 275 2.95 -15.83 14.42
C ARG A 275 3.76 -16.14 13.18
N GLN A 276 5.06 -16.33 13.35
CA GLN A 276 5.96 -16.65 12.24
C GLN A 276 5.72 -18.09 11.79
N GLU A 277 5.37 -18.28 10.52
CA GLU A 277 5.14 -19.61 9.92
C GLU A 277 6.38 -20.14 9.18
N ASP A 278 7.24 -19.25 8.71
CA ASP A 278 8.50 -19.59 8.04
C ASP A 278 9.66 -18.89 8.79
N GLU A 279 10.45 -19.68 9.51
CA GLU A 279 11.56 -19.19 10.33
C GLU A 279 12.68 -18.56 9.47
N THR A 280 12.74 -18.84 8.18
CA THR A 280 13.74 -18.31 7.26
C THR A 280 13.33 -16.94 6.69
N ALA A 281 12.08 -16.51 6.90
CA ALA A 281 11.61 -15.17 6.53
C ALA A 281 12.28 -14.09 7.37
N GLY A 282 12.55 -12.94 6.75
CA GLY A 282 13.25 -11.83 7.41
C GLY A 282 12.46 -11.16 8.54
N ASN A 283 11.12 -11.24 8.51
CA ASN A 283 10.21 -10.75 9.54
C ASN A 283 8.78 -11.28 9.30
N HIS A 284 7.87 -10.99 10.23
CA HIS A 284 6.47 -11.46 10.19
C HIS A 284 5.47 -10.34 10.57
N PHE A 285 5.71 -9.13 10.05
CA PHE A 285 4.84 -7.97 10.29
C PHE A 285 3.42 -8.17 9.74
N ASN A 286 2.45 -7.58 10.43
CA ASN A 286 1.19 -7.19 9.81
C ASN A 286 1.37 -5.97 8.89
N CYS A 287 0.42 -5.73 8.01
CA CYS A 287 0.39 -4.45 7.31
C CYS A 287 0.08 -3.31 8.30
N PRO A 288 0.53 -2.07 8.04
CA PRO A 288 0.28 -0.95 8.95
C PRO A 288 -1.19 -0.71 9.27
N ILE A 289 -2.10 -0.95 8.31
CA ILE A 289 -3.54 -0.82 8.53
C ILE A 289 -4.00 -1.87 9.55
N VAL A 290 -3.79 -3.14 9.30
CA VAL A 290 -4.20 -4.22 10.23
C VAL A 290 -3.63 -4.00 11.62
N ALA A 291 -2.35 -3.61 11.71
CA ALA A 291 -1.67 -3.43 12.98
C ALA A 291 -2.25 -2.32 13.87
N SER A 292 -2.77 -1.24 13.27
CA SER A 292 -3.07 0.00 14.00
C SER A 292 -4.49 0.55 13.76
N TYR A 293 -5.29 -0.07 12.91
CA TYR A 293 -6.61 0.46 12.54
C TYR A 293 -7.62 0.55 13.69
N PRO A 294 -7.56 -0.32 14.74
CA PRO A 294 -8.38 -0.13 15.93
C PRO A 294 -8.26 1.27 16.56
N GLU A 295 -7.07 1.90 16.47
CA GLU A 295 -6.89 3.30 16.92
C GLU A 295 -7.74 4.29 16.10
N ALA A 296 -7.80 4.10 14.77
CA ALA A 296 -8.64 4.95 13.91
C ALA A 296 -10.13 4.74 14.19
N LEU A 297 -10.57 3.49 14.40
CA LEU A 297 -11.97 3.18 14.75
C LEU A 297 -12.38 3.88 16.04
N ARG A 298 -11.58 3.70 17.11
CA ARG A 298 -11.83 4.28 18.43
C ARG A 298 -12.01 5.80 18.39
N LEU A 299 -11.33 6.48 17.47
CA LEU A 299 -11.28 7.93 17.43
C LEU A 299 -12.26 8.57 16.45
N ASN A 300 -12.80 7.81 15.50
CA ASN A 300 -13.67 8.34 14.45
C ASN A 300 -15.12 7.87 14.54
N ILE A 301 -15.44 6.84 15.32
CA ILE A 301 -16.81 6.40 15.59
C ILE A 301 -17.31 7.15 16.83
N ASP A 302 -18.20 8.12 16.63
CA ASP A 302 -18.71 8.96 17.72
C ASP A 302 -19.59 8.17 18.69
N GLU A 303 -20.35 7.21 18.18
CA GLU A 303 -21.25 6.35 18.94
C GLU A 303 -20.50 5.57 20.04
N LEU A 304 -19.21 5.24 19.85
CA LEU A 304 -18.36 4.66 20.90
C LEU A 304 -18.20 5.57 22.15
N ARG A 305 -18.43 6.87 21.99
CA ARG A 305 -18.35 7.85 23.09
C ARG A 305 -19.71 8.20 23.68
N GLU A 306 -20.77 7.89 22.94
CA GLU A 306 -22.16 8.17 23.33
C GLU A 306 -22.83 6.99 24.03
N THR A 307 -22.16 5.81 24.02
CA THR A 307 -22.65 4.57 24.63
C THR A 307 -21.78 4.15 25.82
N ASP A 308 -22.33 3.28 26.66
CA ASP A 308 -21.60 2.67 27.79
C ASP A 308 -20.73 1.48 27.36
N VAL A 309 -20.73 1.13 26.07
CA VAL A 309 -19.94 0.02 25.51
C VAL A 309 -18.47 0.40 25.40
N ALA A 310 -17.61 -0.19 26.18
CA ALA A 310 -16.18 0.06 26.12
C ALA A 310 -15.53 -0.54 24.86
N PHE A 311 -14.65 0.22 24.19
CA PHE A 311 -13.85 -0.29 23.08
C PHE A 311 -12.41 -0.55 23.52
N VAL A 312 -12.06 -1.83 23.68
CA VAL A 312 -10.79 -2.30 24.24
C VAL A 312 -9.86 -2.74 23.12
N SER A 313 -8.78 -1.98 22.89
CA SER A 313 -7.86 -2.18 21.76
C SER A 313 -6.37 -2.16 22.16
N PRO A 314 -5.94 -3.07 23.06
CA PRO A 314 -4.57 -3.08 23.54
C PRO A 314 -3.57 -3.49 22.45
N TRP A 315 -2.32 -3.02 22.57
CA TRP A 315 -1.20 -3.52 21.79
C TRP A 315 -0.69 -4.82 22.38
N VAL A 316 -0.78 -5.93 21.60
CA VAL A 316 -0.45 -7.28 22.06
C VAL A 316 0.66 -7.92 21.24
N PRO A 317 1.56 -8.71 21.88
CA PRO A 317 2.61 -9.49 21.21
C PRO A 317 2.08 -10.85 20.73
N TYR A 318 1.13 -10.86 19.81
CA TYR A 318 0.43 -12.07 19.34
C TYR A 318 1.36 -13.16 18.76
N HIS A 319 2.59 -12.82 18.43
CA HIS A 319 3.60 -13.72 17.88
C HIS A 319 4.31 -14.61 18.93
N ASP A 320 4.19 -14.30 20.21
CA ASP A 320 4.93 -14.94 21.30
C ASP A 320 3.96 -15.24 22.45
N LYS A 321 3.69 -16.53 22.68
CA LYS A 321 2.68 -17.01 23.63
C LYS A 321 2.91 -16.50 25.04
N ASP A 322 4.15 -16.63 25.52
CA ASP A 322 4.47 -16.30 26.91
C ASP A 322 4.34 -14.78 27.15
N LYS A 323 4.87 -13.97 26.23
CA LYS A 323 4.73 -12.51 26.32
C LYS A 323 3.29 -12.05 26.12
N LEU A 324 2.52 -12.75 25.28
CA LEU A 324 1.10 -12.48 25.12
C LEU A 324 0.36 -12.71 26.43
N ALA A 325 0.63 -13.83 27.11
CA ALA A 325 0.04 -14.13 28.40
C ALA A 325 0.40 -13.07 29.46
N GLU A 326 1.67 -12.70 29.57
CA GLU A 326 2.12 -11.64 30.49
C GLU A 326 1.45 -10.30 30.16
N ARG A 327 1.35 -9.94 28.88
CA ARG A 327 0.72 -8.69 28.46
C ARG A 327 -0.78 -8.69 28.77
N LEU A 328 -1.49 -9.76 28.45
CA LEU A 328 -2.92 -9.89 28.74
C LEU A 328 -3.22 -9.89 30.24
N VAL A 329 -2.32 -10.44 31.08
CA VAL A 329 -2.43 -10.29 32.52
C VAL A 329 -2.45 -8.82 32.91
N VAL A 330 -1.48 -8.01 32.46
CA VAL A 330 -1.43 -6.57 32.77
C VAL A 330 -2.66 -5.84 32.20
N GLU A 331 -3.04 -6.12 30.96
CA GLU A 331 -4.17 -5.43 30.32
C GLU A 331 -5.50 -5.73 31.02
N LEU A 332 -5.75 -6.98 31.36
CA LEU A 332 -7.04 -7.40 31.91
C LEU A 332 -7.15 -7.26 33.44
N THR A 333 -6.02 -7.20 34.18
CA THR A 333 -6.07 -6.97 35.64
C THR A 333 -5.87 -5.50 36.03
N GLU A 334 -5.11 -4.70 35.27
CA GLU A 334 -4.77 -3.34 35.64
C GLU A 334 -5.47 -2.27 34.79
N ASN A 335 -5.58 -2.49 33.46
CA ASN A 335 -6.09 -1.52 32.52
C ASN A 335 -7.56 -1.70 32.20
N PHE A 336 -8.05 -2.92 32.14
CA PHE A 336 -9.43 -3.25 31.77
C PHE A 336 -10.46 -2.57 32.67
N ALA A 337 -10.22 -2.55 33.98
CA ALA A 337 -11.11 -1.85 34.93
C ALA A 337 -11.18 -0.33 34.68
N LYS A 338 -10.10 0.27 34.16
CA LYS A 338 -10.07 1.69 33.80
C LYS A 338 -10.84 1.96 32.51
N GLU A 339 -10.68 1.07 31.52
CA GLU A 339 -11.32 1.18 30.22
C GLU A 339 -12.82 0.88 30.27
N THR A 340 -13.25 0.00 31.19
CA THR A 340 -14.66 -0.36 31.42
C THR A 340 -15.33 0.39 32.57
N ASN A 341 -14.75 1.49 33.06
CA ASN A 341 -15.27 2.29 34.20
C ASN A 341 -15.53 1.45 35.46
N GLY A 342 -14.75 0.42 35.69
CA GLY A 342 -14.85 -0.48 36.84
C GLY A 342 -15.97 -1.52 36.74
N CYS A 343 -16.65 -1.63 35.62
CA CYS A 343 -17.72 -2.61 35.38
C CYS A 343 -17.22 -4.00 35.01
N GLY A 344 -15.88 -4.19 34.83
CA GLY A 344 -15.29 -5.46 34.45
C GLY A 344 -15.20 -6.44 35.64
N PRO A 345 -15.38 -7.77 35.39
CA PRO A 345 -15.21 -8.80 36.44
C PRO A 345 -13.73 -8.91 36.86
N ALA A 346 -13.50 -9.29 38.12
CA ALA A 346 -12.14 -9.57 38.57
C ALA A 346 -11.59 -10.84 37.92
N LEU A 347 -10.48 -10.71 37.22
CA LEU A 347 -9.74 -11.79 36.56
C LEU A 347 -8.42 -12.02 37.28
N THR A 348 -8.06 -13.29 37.47
CA THR A 348 -6.77 -13.67 38.07
C THR A 348 -5.71 -13.93 36.97
N ALA A 349 -4.45 -13.71 37.30
CA ALA A 349 -3.35 -13.95 36.37
C ALA A 349 -3.29 -15.44 35.93
N ASP A 350 -3.65 -16.37 36.78
CA ASP A 350 -3.61 -17.81 36.48
C ASP A 350 -4.75 -18.21 35.52
N GLU A 351 -5.97 -17.65 35.69
CA GLU A 351 -7.08 -17.86 34.75
C GLU A 351 -6.70 -17.32 33.35
N ILE A 352 -6.10 -16.13 33.27
CA ILE A 352 -5.68 -15.53 32.00
C ILE A 352 -4.61 -16.39 31.31
N ARG A 353 -3.61 -16.89 32.06
CA ARG A 353 -2.59 -17.78 31.50
C ARG A 353 -3.19 -19.11 31.02
N ALA A 354 -4.10 -19.71 31.78
CA ALA A 354 -4.77 -20.92 31.36
C ALA A 354 -5.62 -20.71 30.09
N ALA A 355 -6.33 -19.60 30.00
CA ALA A 355 -7.12 -19.24 28.82
C ALA A 355 -6.22 -19.01 27.59
N VAL A 356 -5.03 -18.41 27.76
CA VAL A 356 -4.05 -18.26 26.66
C VAL A 356 -3.56 -19.63 26.19
N GLU A 357 -3.25 -20.55 27.07
CA GLU A 357 -2.83 -21.91 26.70
C GLU A 357 -3.90 -22.65 25.88
N ALA A 358 -5.16 -22.61 26.33
CA ALA A 358 -6.28 -23.22 25.62
C ALA A 358 -6.51 -22.57 24.25
N ALA A 359 -6.50 -21.24 24.19
CA ALA A 359 -6.67 -20.48 22.95
C ALA A 359 -5.54 -20.71 21.94
N TRP A 360 -4.31 -20.84 22.44
CA TRP A 360 -3.15 -21.14 21.58
C TRP A 360 -3.24 -22.54 20.96
N ALA A 361 -3.68 -23.52 21.77
CA ALA A 361 -3.88 -24.89 21.30
C ALA A 361 -4.99 -24.96 20.23
N GLU A 362 -6.07 -24.20 20.40
CA GLU A 362 -7.15 -24.12 19.40
C GLU A 362 -6.71 -23.43 18.10
N ASP A 363 -5.93 -22.33 18.17
CA ASP A 363 -5.38 -21.68 16.99
C ASP A 363 -4.49 -22.64 16.19
N GLU A 364 -3.70 -23.48 16.87
CA GLU A 364 -2.90 -24.52 16.22
C GLU A 364 -3.77 -25.65 15.63
N ALA A 365 -4.84 -26.02 16.32
CA ALA A 365 -5.78 -27.01 15.80
C ALA A 365 -6.50 -26.49 14.55
N PHE A 366 -6.95 -25.25 14.55
CA PHE A 366 -7.54 -24.58 13.40
C PHE A 366 -6.59 -24.59 12.19
N LYS A 367 -5.35 -24.13 12.36
CA LYS A 367 -4.36 -24.10 11.29
C LYS A 367 -4.03 -25.49 10.74
N ARG A 368 -3.96 -26.48 11.61
CA ARG A 368 -3.73 -27.88 11.23
C ARG A 368 -4.91 -28.44 10.43
N ASP A 369 -6.13 -28.13 10.83
CA ASP A 369 -7.35 -28.53 10.14
C ASP A 369 -7.40 -27.99 8.70
N ILE A 370 -7.17 -26.69 8.51
CA ILE A 370 -7.13 -26.06 7.17
C ILE A 370 -6.04 -26.69 6.29
N ARG A 371 -4.84 -26.92 6.82
CA ARG A 371 -3.74 -27.59 6.11
C ARG A 371 -4.09 -29.03 5.73
N THR A 372 -4.71 -29.78 6.63
CA THR A 372 -5.18 -31.15 6.36
C THR A 372 -6.20 -31.14 5.23
N LYS A 373 -7.17 -30.20 5.28
CA LYS A 373 -8.19 -30.07 4.24
C LYS A 373 -7.61 -29.67 2.87
N GLY A 374 -6.54 -28.90 2.87
CA GLY A 374 -5.77 -28.60 1.67
C GLY A 374 -5.17 -29.84 1.03
N VAL A 375 -4.49 -30.67 1.82
CA VAL A 375 -3.89 -31.94 1.37
C VAL A 375 -4.98 -32.91 0.85
N GLU A 376 -6.09 -33.03 1.56
CA GLU A 376 -7.25 -33.85 1.11
C GLU A 376 -7.79 -33.38 -0.25
N THR A 377 -7.88 -32.06 -0.42
CA THR A 377 -8.37 -31.45 -1.68
C THR A 377 -7.40 -31.73 -2.83
N LEU A 378 -6.10 -31.60 -2.62
CA LEU A 378 -5.09 -31.92 -3.63
C LEU A 378 -5.14 -33.39 -4.03
N ALA A 379 -5.33 -34.31 -3.07
CA ALA A 379 -5.52 -35.74 -3.34
C ALA A 379 -6.83 -36.04 -4.10
N TRP A 380 -7.91 -35.31 -3.78
CA TRP A 380 -9.19 -35.39 -4.49
C TRP A 380 -9.04 -34.93 -5.95
N MET A 381 -8.31 -33.81 -6.18
CA MET A 381 -8.02 -33.30 -7.54
C MET A 381 -7.26 -34.35 -8.37
N GLU A 382 -6.26 -34.96 -7.80
CA GLU A 382 -5.45 -36.00 -8.47
C GLU A 382 -6.30 -37.24 -8.83
N LYS A 383 -7.17 -37.67 -7.92
CA LYS A 383 -8.08 -38.81 -8.15
C LYS A 383 -9.14 -38.52 -9.20
N THR A 384 -9.64 -37.31 -9.29
CA THR A 384 -10.75 -36.92 -10.20
C THR A 384 -10.27 -36.33 -11.52
N GLY A 385 -8.99 -36.00 -11.64
CA GLY A 385 -8.45 -35.22 -12.77
C GLY A 385 -8.96 -33.77 -12.82
N THR A 386 -9.48 -33.26 -11.70
CA THR A 386 -10.02 -31.90 -11.63
C THR A 386 -8.92 -30.90 -11.42
N ARG A 387 -8.96 -29.80 -12.18
CA ARG A 387 -8.01 -28.68 -12.01
C ARG A 387 -8.40 -27.84 -10.80
N GLY A 388 -7.40 -27.32 -10.09
CA GLY A 388 -7.61 -26.43 -8.94
C GLY A 388 -7.00 -25.06 -9.11
N ILE A 389 -7.55 -24.12 -8.33
CA ILE A 389 -7.02 -22.76 -8.20
C ILE A 389 -6.69 -22.47 -6.74
N VAL A 390 -5.46 -22.06 -6.48
CA VAL A 390 -5.14 -21.38 -5.22
C VAL A 390 -5.61 -19.95 -5.36
N LEU A 391 -6.73 -19.62 -4.71
CA LEU A 391 -7.26 -18.27 -4.65
C LEU A 391 -6.53 -17.55 -3.51
N ALA A 392 -5.41 -16.93 -3.85
CA ALA A 392 -4.49 -16.34 -2.90
C ALA A 392 -4.91 -14.93 -2.49
N GLY A 393 -4.75 -14.60 -1.21
CA GLY A 393 -5.16 -13.28 -0.70
C GLY A 393 -4.64 -13.00 0.68
N ARG A 394 -5.42 -12.24 1.43
CA ARG A 394 -5.26 -11.96 2.85
C ARG A 394 -6.33 -12.69 3.64
N PRO A 395 -6.20 -12.90 4.95
CA PRO A 395 -7.25 -13.53 5.75
C PRO A 395 -8.62 -12.92 5.54
N TYR A 396 -8.74 -11.61 5.54
CA TYR A 396 -10.00 -10.89 5.35
C TYR A 396 -10.58 -10.97 3.92
N HIS A 397 -9.82 -11.47 2.91
CA HIS A 397 -10.40 -11.80 1.59
C HIS A 397 -11.33 -13.02 1.65
N GLN A 398 -11.37 -13.70 2.80
CA GLN A 398 -12.35 -14.74 3.12
C GLN A 398 -13.79 -14.19 3.18
N ASP A 399 -13.96 -12.89 3.47
CA ASP A 399 -15.24 -12.22 3.56
C ASP A 399 -15.98 -12.22 2.22
N PRO A 400 -17.23 -12.71 2.14
CA PRO A 400 -18.01 -12.75 0.90
C PRO A 400 -18.29 -11.37 0.28
N GLU A 401 -18.41 -10.32 1.07
CA GLU A 401 -18.59 -8.95 0.56
C GLU A 401 -17.29 -8.42 -0.05
N ILE A 402 -16.14 -8.83 0.45
CA ILE A 402 -14.83 -8.44 -0.07
C ILE A 402 -14.47 -9.24 -1.31
N ASN A 403 -14.66 -10.57 -1.31
CA ASN A 403 -14.29 -11.44 -2.43
C ASN A 403 -15.37 -11.51 -3.53
N HIS A 404 -16.54 -10.89 -3.29
CA HIS A 404 -17.65 -10.79 -4.25
C HIS A 404 -18.10 -12.13 -4.86
N ALA A 405 -18.04 -13.22 -4.08
CA ALA A 405 -18.36 -14.58 -4.50
C ALA A 405 -17.48 -15.08 -5.69
N ILE A 406 -16.23 -14.64 -5.76
CA ILE A 406 -15.25 -15.18 -6.72
C ILE A 406 -14.98 -16.68 -6.47
N PRO A 407 -14.92 -17.22 -5.23
CA PRO A 407 -14.79 -18.65 -5.00
C PRO A 407 -15.94 -19.46 -5.67
N GLU A 408 -17.17 -19.00 -5.54
CA GLU A 408 -18.34 -19.64 -6.17
C GLU A 408 -18.31 -19.50 -7.70
N LEU A 409 -17.81 -18.40 -8.22
CA LEU A 409 -17.57 -18.23 -9.65
C LEU A 409 -16.59 -19.30 -10.17
N LEU A 410 -15.49 -19.54 -9.47
CA LEU A 410 -14.47 -20.53 -9.86
C LEU A 410 -15.03 -21.95 -9.81
N THR A 411 -15.77 -22.31 -8.75
CA THR A 411 -16.40 -23.63 -8.66
C THR A 411 -17.48 -23.84 -9.73
N SER A 412 -18.15 -22.76 -10.20
CA SER A 412 -19.08 -22.82 -11.33
C SER A 412 -18.41 -23.18 -12.66
N PHE A 413 -17.11 -22.99 -12.80
CA PHE A 413 -16.30 -23.48 -13.91
C PHE A 413 -15.72 -24.89 -13.70
N GLY A 414 -16.11 -25.59 -12.63
CA GLY A 414 -15.61 -26.91 -12.29
C GLY A 414 -14.21 -26.93 -11.71
N LEU A 415 -13.73 -25.80 -11.17
CA LEU A 415 -12.41 -25.66 -10.57
C LEU A 415 -12.48 -25.85 -9.05
N ALA A 416 -11.61 -26.70 -8.48
CA ALA A 416 -11.43 -26.77 -7.04
C ALA A 416 -10.78 -25.48 -6.52
N VAL A 417 -11.28 -24.93 -5.42
CA VAL A 417 -10.76 -23.68 -4.83
C VAL A 417 -10.06 -23.97 -3.52
N LEU A 418 -8.78 -23.65 -3.46
CA LEU A 418 -7.93 -23.77 -2.29
C LEU A 418 -7.58 -22.38 -1.76
N THR A 419 -7.36 -22.26 -0.45
CA THR A 419 -6.81 -21.04 0.17
C THR A 419 -5.28 -21.11 0.19
N GLU A 420 -4.59 -19.98 0.26
CA GLU A 420 -3.13 -19.94 0.31
C GLU A 420 -2.56 -20.66 1.53
N ASP A 421 -3.21 -20.57 2.70
CA ASP A 421 -2.79 -21.20 3.96
C ASP A 421 -3.00 -22.72 3.97
N SER A 422 -3.94 -23.20 3.14
CA SER A 422 -4.18 -24.64 3.01
C SER A 422 -3.04 -25.39 2.31
N VAL A 423 -2.21 -24.67 1.53
CA VAL A 423 -1.13 -25.28 0.73
C VAL A 423 0.27 -24.73 1.01
N ALA A 424 0.40 -23.51 1.55
CA ALA A 424 1.68 -22.84 1.71
C ALA A 424 2.74 -23.66 2.49
N HIS A 425 2.31 -24.45 3.45
CA HIS A 425 3.19 -25.31 4.27
C HIS A 425 3.90 -26.42 3.46
N LEU A 426 3.45 -26.69 2.24
CA LEU A 426 4.07 -27.66 1.33
C LEU A 426 5.17 -27.01 0.45
N GLY A 427 5.24 -25.69 0.41
CA GLY A 427 6.17 -24.92 -0.41
C GLY A 427 7.41 -24.49 0.34
N GLN A 428 8.60 -24.81 -0.21
CA GLN A 428 9.86 -24.29 0.32
C GLN A 428 10.39 -23.20 -0.60
N LEU A 429 10.56 -22.00 -0.05
CA LEU A 429 11.12 -20.87 -0.77
C LEU A 429 12.65 -20.86 -0.66
N GLU A 430 13.31 -20.78 -1.80
CA GLU A 430 14.74 -20.49 -1.85
C GLU A 430 14.97 -18.99 -1.59
N ARG A 431 15.81 -18.68 -0.62
CA ARG A 431 16.17 -17.30 -0.27
C ARG A 431 17.63 -17.01 -0.60
N PRO A 432 17.97 -15.75 -0.91
CA PRO A 432 17.14 -14.54 -0.85
C PRO A 432 16.18 -14.37 -2.03
N ILE A 433 14.94 -14.04 -1.75
CA ILE A 433 13.99 -13.55 -2.77
C ILE A 433 14.25 -12.06 -3.10
N ARG A 434 13.68 -11.56 -4.18
CA ARG A 434 13.94 -10.18 -4.63
C ARG A 434 13.47 -9.11 -3.63
N VAL A 435 12.32 -9.30 -3.00
CA VAL A 435 11.79 -8.35 -1.99
C VAL A 435 12.33 -8.65 -0.59
N VAL A 436 12.20 -7.68 0.33
CA VAL A 436 12.35 -8.00 1.76
C VAL A 436 11.16 -8.83 2.19
N ASP A 437 11.41 -10.07 2.56
CA ASP A 437 10.39 -10.97 3.08
C ASP A 437 10.09 -10.63 4.54
N GLN A 438 9.17 -9.70 4.75
CA GLN A 438 8.94 -9.11 6.08
C GLN A 438 7.49 -9.11 6.53
N TRP A 439 6.53 -9.43 5.65
CA TRP A 439 5.11 -9.48 6.01
C TRP A 439 4.63 -10.92 6.00
N MET A 440 4.06 -11.34 7.11
CA MET A 440 3.70 -12.74 7.35
C MET A 440 2.80 -13.32 6.24
N TYR A 441 1.72 -12.63 5.89
CA TYR A 441 0.78 -13.14 4.89
C TYR A 441 1.33 -13.13 3.47
N HIS A 442 2.31 -12.29 3.18
CA HIS A 442 2.98 -12.29 1.87
C HIS A 442 3.99 -13.43 1.74
N THR A 443 4.71 -13.75 2.82
CA THR A 443 5.55 -14.95 2.90
C THR A 443 4.72 -16.19 2.57
N ARG A 444 3.50 -16.28 3.12
CA ARG A 444 2.55 -17.36 2.84
C ARG A 444 2.15 -17.39 1.35
N LEU A 445 1.90 -16.22 0.72
CA LEU A 445 1.59 -16.14 -0.71
C LEU A 445 2.73 -16.63 -1.59
N TYR A 446 3.99 -16.29 -1.26
CA TYR A 446 5.16 -16.76 -2.01
C TYR A 446 5.34 -18.28 -1.88
N ALA A 447 5.14 -18.83 -0.68
CA ALA A 447 5.19 -20.27 -0.46
C ALA A 447 4.08 -21.00 -1.24
N ALA A 448 2.86 -20.49 -1.22
CA ALA A 448 1.74 -21.03 -2.01
C ALA A 448 2.03 -20.97 -3.52
N ALA A 449 2.59 -19.87 -4.03
CA ALA A 449 3.01 -19.76 -5.42
C ALA A 449 4.08 -20.83 -5.78
N LYS A 450 5.02 -21.11 -4.86
CA LYS A 450 6.02 -22.18 -5.07
C LYS A 450 5.37 -23.56 -5.19
N VAL A 451 4.33 -23.86 -4.40
CA VAL A 451 3.57 -25.13 -4.52
C VAL A 451 2.92 -25.23 -5.92
N VAL A 452 2.33 -24.13 -6.40
CA VAL A 452 1.70 -24.09 -7.72
C VAL A 452 2.71 -24.37 -8.84
N THR A 453 3.96 -23.92 -8.71
CA THR A 453 5.01 -24.23 -9.72
C THR A 453 5.37 -25.72 -9.81
N GLN A 454 5.06 -26.50 -8.79
CA GLN A 454 5.39 -27.93 -8.72
C GLN A 454 4.29 -28.85 -9.27
N ARG A 455 3.10 -28.30 -9.61
CA ARG A 455 1.94 -29.08 -10.04
C ARG A 455 1.36 -28.55 -11.35
N LYS A 456 1.13 -29.45 -12.32
CA LYS A 456 0.50 -29.11 -13.61
C LYS A 456 -1.01 -28.82 -13.49
N ASP A 457 -1.69 -29.43 -12.51
CA ASP A 457 -3.13 -29.35 -12.29
C ASP A 457 -3.56 -28.20 -11.36
N LEU A 458 -2.61 -27.36 -10.89
CA LEU A 458 -2.85 -26.29 -9.95
C LEU A 458 -2.36 -24.95 -10.51
N ASP A 459 -3.18 -23.91 -10.45
CA ASP A 459 -2.86 -22.55 -10.86
C ASP A 459 -3.18 -21.56 -9.73
N LEU A 460 -2.74 -20.28 -9.86
CA LEU A 460 -2.93 -19.27 -8.84
C LEU A 460 -3.65 -18.06 -9.40
N ILE A 461 -4.69 -17.63 -8.70
CA ILE A 461 -5.35 -16.34 -8.87
C ILE A 461 -5.14 -15.53 -7.61
N GLN A 462 -4.61 -14.32 -7.72
CA GLN A 462 -4.43 -13.45 -6.56
C GLN A 462 -5.53 -12.39 -6.47
N LEU A 463 -6.20 -12.33 -5.31
CA LEU A 463 -7.08 -11.24 -4.95
C LEU A 463 -6.25 -10.04 -4.46
N ASN A 464 -6.49 -8.89 -5.04
CA ASN A 464 -5.75 -7.65 -4.74
C ASN A 464 -6.76 -6.54 -4.48
N SER A 465 -6.82 -6.07 -3.24
CA SER A 465 -7.69 -4.94 -2.88
C SER A 465 -7.18 -3.64 -3.50
N PHE A 466 -8.06 -2.86 -4.12
CA PHE A 466 -7.73 -1.50 -4.55
C PHE A 466 -7.24 -0.68 -3.34
N GLY A 467 -6.23 0.14 -3.52
CA GLY A 467 -5.59 0.89 -2.44
C GLY A 467 -4.67 0.07 -1.51
N CYS A 468 -4.53 -1.26 -1.74
CA CYS A 468 -3.56 -2.05 -0.98
C CYS A 468 -2.12 -1.76 -1.45
N GLY A 469 -1.44 -0.91 -0.70
CA GLY A 469 -0.08 -0.53 -1.03
C GLY A 469 0.95 -1.66 -0.92
N LEU A 470 0.71 -2.70 -0.12
CA LEU A 470 1.63 -3.83 -0.01
C LEU A 470 1.57 -4.72 -1.25
N ASP A 471 0.38 -4.93 -1.82
CA ASP A 471 0.22 -5.75 -3.02
C ASP A 471 1.00 -5.20 -4.21
N ALA A 472 1.21 -3.91 -4.29
CA ALA A 472 2.04 -3.30 -5.33
C ALA A 472 3.49 -3.84 -5.37
N LEU A 473 4.00 -4.35 -4.24
CA LEU A 473 5.32 -4.98 -4.13
C LEU A 473 5.24 -6.50 -4.32
N THR A 474 4.25 -7.10 -3.72
CA THR A 474 4.16 -8.55 -3.53
C THR A 474 3.61 -9.26 -4.74
N THR A 475 2.72 -8.61 -5.51
CA THR A 475 2.23 -9.13 -6.79
C THR A 475 3.38 -9.37 -7.77
N ASP A 476 4.32 -8.45 -7.87
CA ASP A 476 5.51 -8.60 -8.72
C ASP A 476 6.36 -9.82 -8.32
N GLN A 477 6.48 -10.11 -7.01
CA GLN A 477 7.25 -11.26 -6.53
C GLN A 477 6.53 -12.59 -6.79
N VAL A 478 5.21 -12.65 -6.58
CA VAL A 478 4.40 -13.83 -6.93
C VAL A 478 4.45 -14.10 -8.44
N GLN A 479 4.32 -13.05 -9.24
CA GLN A 479 4.44 -13.13 -10.70
C GLN A 479 5.80 -13.71 -11.12
N GLU A 480 6.90 -13.20 -10.57
CA GLU A 480 8.26 -13.69 -10.88
C GLU A 480 8.44 -15.17 -10.53
N VAL A 481 7.87 -15.64 -9.40
CA VAL A 481 7.92 -17.06 -9.01
C VAL A 481 7.16 -17.93 -10.01
N LEU A 482 5.97 -17.51 -10.44
CA LEU A 482 5.12 -18.27 -11.34
C LEU A 482 5.67 -18.28 -12.77
N GLU A 483 6.03 -17.11 -13.30
CA GLU A 483 6.56 -16.96 -14.67
C GLU A 483 7.88 -17.69 -14.87
N ALA A 484 8.75 -17.74 -13.86
CA ALA A 484 9.99 -18.53 -13.91
C ALA A 484 9.74 -20.03 -14.11
N ALA A 485 8.54 -20.52 -13.79
CA ALA A 485 8.11 -21.89 -13.99
C ALA A 485 7.11 -22.06 -15.16
N GLY A 486 6.96 -21.04 -16.00
CA GLY A 486 6.03 -21.06 -17.15
C GLY A 486 4.55 -21.02 -16.78
N LYS A 487 4.21 -20.67 -15.53
CA LYS A 487 2.82 -20.55 -15.07
C LYS A 487 2.23 -19.18 -15.37
N VAL A 488 0.95 -19.17 -15.75
CA VAL A 488 0.20 -17.93 -15.99
C VAL A 488 -0.17 -17.28 -14.66
N TYR A 489 0.19 -16.00 -14.49
CA TYR A 489 -0.19 -15.23 -13.32
C TYR A 489 -1.46 -14.41 -13.57
N THR A 490 -2.48 -14.58 -12.74
CA THR A 490 -3.75 -13.86 -12.84
C THR A 490 -4.04 -13.09 -11.57
N VAL A 491 -4.30 -11.78 -11.71
CA VAL A 491 -4.71 -10.89 -10.60
C VAL A 491 -6.15 -10.42 -10.82
N LEU A 492 -6.97 -10.54 -9.78
CA LEU A 492 -8.30 -9.97 -9.73
C LEU A 492 -8.30 -8.80 -8.74
N LYS A 493 -8.47 -7.59 -9.24
CA LYS A 493 -8.64 -6.40 -8.40
C LYS A 493 -10.06 -6.37 -7.86
N ILE A 494 -10.16 -6.21 -6.54
CA ILE A 494 -11.41 -6.15 -5.77
C ILE A 494 -11.53 -4.79 -5.10
N ASP A 495 -12.75 -4.25 -5.05
CA ASP A 495 -13.07 -2.93 -4.55
C ASP A 495 -14.50 -2.91 -3.98
N GLU A 496 -14.94 -1.82 -3.37
CA GLU A 496 -16.32 -1.62 -2.91
C GLU A 496 -17.37 -1.69 -4.04
N VAL A 497 -16.95 -1.46 -5.28
CA VAL A 497 -17.78 -1.63 -6.49
C VAL A 497 -17.26 -2.80 -7.29
N SER A 498 -17.93 -3.96 -7.16
CA SER A 498 -17.52 -5.14 -7.91
C SER A 498 -18.32 -5.31 -9.20
N ASN A 499 -17.62 -5.76 -10.21
CA ASN A 499 -18.22 -6.26 -11.45
C ASN A 499 -17.73 -7.69 -11.71
N LEU A 500 -18.54 -8.68 -11.35
CA LEU A 500 -18.26 -10.10 -11.63
C LEU A 500 -18.03 -10.39 -13.11
N GLY A 501 -18.57 -9.56 -14.00
CA GLY A 501 -18.32 -9.69 -15.44
C GLY A 501 -16.84 -9.59 -15.78
N ALA A 502 -16.12 -8.64 -15.21
CA ALA A 502 -14.67 -8.50 -15.41
C ALA A 502 -13.89 -9.70 -14.85
N ALA A 503 -14.24 -10.17 -13.65
CA ALA A 503 -13.63 -11.36 -13.05
C ALA A 503 -13.89 -12.60 -13.92
N ARG A 504 -15.13 -12.79 -14.41
CA ARG A 504 -15.51 -13.88 -15.30
C ARG A 504 -14.72 -13.89 -16.61
N ILE A 505 -14.53 -12.71 -17.22
CA ILE A 505 -13.73 -12.58 -18.45
C ILE A 505 -12.28 -13.01 -18.19
N ARG A 506 -11.67 -12.51 -17.08
CA ARG A 506 -10.29 -12.87 -16.72
C ARG A 506 -10.12 -14.37 -16.43
N VAL A 507 -11.07 -14.98 -15.72
CA VAL A 507 -11.05 -16.42 -15.46
C VAL A 507 -11.18 -17.22 -16.77
N ARG A 508 -12.07 -16.81 -17.68
CA ARG A 508 -12.18 -17.45 -19.00
C ARG A 508 -10.91 -17.28 -19.84
N SER A 509 -10.28 -16.12 -19.79
CA SER A 509 -8.99 -15.90 -20.47
C SER A 509 -7.88 -16.79 -19.91
N LEU A 510 -7.85 -16.96 -18.59
CA LEU A 510 -6.92 -17.89 -17.94
C LEU A 510 -7.17 -19.32 -18.41
N LEU A 511 -8.43 -19.79 -18.41
CA LEU A 511 -8.78 -21.14 -18.83
C LEU A 511 -8.45 -21.38 -20.31
N ALA A 512 -8.65 -20.39 -21.18
CA ALA A 512 -8.25 -20.46 -22.58
C ALA A 512 -6.72 -20.58 -22.72
N ALA A 513 -5.94 -19.74 -22.03
CA ALA A 513 -4.48 -19.79 -22.05
C ALA A 513 -3.94 -21.14 -21.54
N LEU A 514 -4.53 -21.69 -20.47
CA LEU A 514 -4.16 -22.98 -19.92
C LEU A 514 -4.48 -24.13 -20.88
N LYS A 515 -5.58 -24.04 -21.61
CA LYS A 515 -5.93 -24.99 -22.65
C LYS A 515 -4.93 -24.95 -23.81
N ASP A 516 -4.65 -23.76 -24.33
CA ASP A 516 -3.68 -23.57 -25.42
C ASP A 516 -2.29 -24.07 -25.02
N GLN A 517 -1.88 -23.90 -23.74
CA GLN A 517 -0.62 -24.42 -23.24
C GLN A 517 -0.63 -25.96 -23.20
N ALA A 518 -1.72 -26.56 -22.71
CA ALA A 518 -1.86 -28.02 -22.66
C ALA A 518 -1.86 -28.65 -24.06
N ASP A 519 -2.53 -28.01 -25.01
CA ASP A 519 -2.59 -28.46 -26.40
C ASP A 519 -1.18 -28.44 -27.04
N ARG A 520 -0.39 -27.37 -26.84
CA ARG A 520 1.01 -27.28 -27.32
C ARG A 520 1.94 -28.30 -26.64
N GLU A 521 1.78 -28.55 -25.33
CA GLU A 521 2.56 -29.55 -24.61
C GLU A 521 2.25 -30.96 -25.17
N ALA A 522 0.98 -31.26 -25.45
CA ALA A 522 0.55 -32.53 -26.04
C ALA A 522 1.12 -32.74 -27.47
N GLU A 523 1.10 -31.67 -28.28
CA GLU A 523 1.72 -31.69 -29.62
C GLU A 523 3.24 -31.96 -29.55
N ALA A 524 3.94 -31.23 -28.67
CA ALA A 524 5.38 -31.41 -28.48
C ALA A 524 5.75 -32.82 -27.93
N GLU A 525 4.92 -33.38 -27.03
CA GLU A 525 5.10 -34.78 -26.56
C GLU A 525 4.81 -35.80 -27.67
N ALA A 526 3.83 -35.53 -28.53
CA ALA A 526 3.53 -36.38 -29.68
C ALA A 526 4.66 -36.38 -30.72
N ASP A 527 5.22 -35.20 -31.01
CA ASP A 527 6.37 -35.07 -31.93
C ASP A 527 7.61 -35.74 -31.38
N ALA A 528 7.93 -35.57 -30.10
CA ALA A 528 9.04 -36.23 -29.43
C ALA A 528 8.87 -37.76 -29.37
N ALA A 529 7.63 -38.25 -29.27
CA ALA A 529 7.29 -39.66 -29.32
C ALA A 529 7.39 -40.24 -30.76
N ALA A 530 7.11 -39.45 -31.77
CA ALA A 530 7.27 -39.78 -33.18
C ALA A 530 8.76 -39.89 -33.55
N GLU A 531 9.59 -38.95 -33.11
CA GLU A 531 11.05 -39.00 -33.29
C GLU A 531 11.69 -40.28 -32.65
N LYS A 532 11.22 -40.61 -31.42
CA LYS A 532 11.68 -41.82 -30.74
C LYS A 532 11.28 -43.15 -31.41
N ARG A 533 10.22 -43.17 -32.22
CA ARG A 533 9.74 -44.37 -32.93
C ARG A 533 10.39 -44.59 -34.28
N GLY A 534 11.32 -43.71 -34.71
CA GLY A 534 12.06 -43.88 -35.97
C GLY A 534 11.16 -43.86 -37.21
N CYS A 535 9.96 -43.27 -37.15
CA CYS A 535 9.22 -42.94 -38.36
C CYS A 535 9.87 -41.70 -38.97
N PRO A 536 10.27 -41.77 -40.26
CA PRO A 536 10.68 -40.55 -40.95
C PRO A 536 9.48 -39.60 -40.91
N ALA A 537 9.67 -38.43 -40.32
CA ALA A 537 8.73 -37.34 -40.44
C ALA A 537 8.37 -37.23 -41.91
N ALA A 538 7.06 -37.28 -42.22
CA ALA A 538 6.63 -36.99 -43.57
C ALA A 538 7.17 -35.58 -43.87
N CYS A 539 8.09 -35.53 -44.82
CA CYS A 539 8.76 -34.30 -45.23
C CYS A 539 7.67 -33.30 -45.62
N ILE A 540 7.36 -32.40 -44.74
CA ILE A 540 6.80 -31.11 -45.12
C ILE A 540 8.03 -30.44 -45.79
N ASP A 541 7.97 -30.36 -47.08
CA ASP A 541 8.99 -29.72 -47.91
C ASP A 541 9.00 -28.24 -47.53
N LEU A 542 9.89 -27.87 -46.62
CA LEU A 542 10.06 -26.51 -46.14
C LEU A 542 10.42 -25.52 -47.24
N ASP A 543 10.90 -26.03 -48.39
CA ASP A 543 11.21 -25.21 -49.58
C ASP A 543 9.97 -24.78 -50.39
N ASN A 544 8.75 -25.22 -50.00
CA ASN A 544 7.51 -24.86 -50.67
C ASN A 544 6.56 -24.01 -49.77
N LEU A 545 6.93 -23.69 -48.55
CA LEU A 545 6.11 -22.82 -47.66
C LEU A 545 5.95 -21.40 -48.22
N ASP A 546 6.92 -20.92 -48.96
CA ASP A 546 6.89 -19.60 -49.63
C ASP A 546 5.82 -19.45 -50.71
N LYS A 547 5.22 -20.54 -51.14
CA LYS A 547 4.17 -20.53 -52.18
C LYS A 547 2.74 -20.54 -51.63
N LEU A 548 2.56 -20.81 -50.36
CA LEU A 548 1.23 -20.92 -49.71
C LEU A 548 0.84 -19.72 -48.87
N VAL A 549 1.77 -18.82 -48.60
CA VAL A 549 1.52 -17.58 -47.86
C VAL A 549 1.80 -16.40 -48.77
N PRO A 550 0.87 -15.45 -48.98
CA PRO A 550 1.16 -14.23 -49.72
C PRO A 550 2.36 -13.50 -49.10
N ALA A 551 3.29 -13.04 -49.97
CA ALA A 551 4.56 -12.42 -49.60
C ALA A 551 4.47 -11.17 -48.67
N SER A 552 3.26 -10.77 -48.29
CA SER A 552 2.99 -9.68 -47.32
C SER A 552 2.92 -10.14 -45.87
N PHE A 553 3.04 -11.44 -45.57
CA PHE A 553 2.94 -11.96 -44.19
C PHE A 553 4.24 -12.51 -43.58
N THR A 554 5.32 -12.57 -44.35
CA THR A 554 6.60 -13.20 -43.95
C THR A 554 7.67 -12.21 -43.46
N GLU A 555 7.40 -10.91 -43.40
CA GLU A 555 8.32 -9.96 -42.75
C GLU A 555 7.88 -9.69 -41.31
N LYS A 556 8.52 -10.43 -40.39
CA LYS A 556 8.71 -10.12 -38.97
C LYS A 556 7.45 -9.79 -38.15
N ALA A 557 6.79 -10.81 -37.64
CA ALA A 557 6.03 -10.76 -36.41
C ALA A 557 6.96 -10.73 -35.18
N ASP A 558 7.94 -9.86 -35.14
CA ASP A 558 8.91 -9.75 -34.02
C ASP A 558 8.46 -8.80 -32.91
N GLY A 559 7.19 -8.39 -32.88
CA GLY A 559 6.73 -7.36 -31.94
C GLY A 559 5.62 -7.73 -30.95
N VAL A 560 4.94 -8.87 -31.10
CA VAL A 560 3.78 -9.22 -30.25
C VAL A 560 3.91 -10.57 -29.55
N VAL A 561 4.94 -11.33 -29.81
CA VAL A 561 5.20 -12.64 -29.17
C VAL A 561 6.54 -12.64 -28.42
N ALA A 562 6.97 -11.54 -27.87
CA ALA A 562 8.05 -11.51 -26.89
C ALA A 562 7.69 -12.15 -25.54
N ALA A 563 6.56 -12.86 -25.46
CA ALA A 563 6.24 -13.72 -24.33
C ALA A 563 6.59 -15.20 -24.57
N ALA A 564 7.08 -15.59 -25.75
CA ALA A 564 7.32 -16.99 -26.10
C ALA A 564 8.77 -17.36 -26.42
N GLU A 565 9.71 -16.40 -26.45
CA GLU A 565 11.12 -16.73 -26.38
C GLU A 565 11.61 -16.62 -24.93
N ILE A 566 11.12 -17.51 -24.08
CA ILE A 566 11.86 -17.90 -22.89
C ILE A 566 13.04 -18.71 -23.42
N GLU A 567 14.20 -18.06 -23.57
CA GLU A 567 15.46 -18.79 -23.57
C GLU A 567 15.38 -19.85 -22.48
N GLN A 568 15.44 -21.12 -22.84
CA GLN A 568 15.75 -22.20 -21.91
C GLN A 568 17.11 -21.86 -21.30
N ARG A 569 17.10 -21.13 -20.20
CA ARG A 569 18.29 -20.89 -19.41
C ARG A 569 18.53 -22.15 -18.61
N GLU A 570 19.55 -22.87 -19.03
CA GLU A 570 20.22 -23.84 -18.19
C GLU A 570 20.43 -23.25 -16.80
N GLY A 571 19.83 -23.87 -15.77
CA GLY A 571 20.09 -23.60 -14.37
C GLY A 571 19.87 -22.14 -13.94
N ALA A 572 18.65 -21.66 -14.05
CA ALA A 572 18.29 -20.41 -13.37
C ALA A 572 18.33 -20.64 -11.86
N SER A 573 19.51 -20.53 -11.25
CA SER A 573 19.57 -20.23 -9.84
C SER A 573 18.84 -18.90 -9.66
N THR A 574 17.83 -18.87 -8.79
CA THR A 574 17.13 -17.67 -8.34
C THR A 574 18.03 -16.73 -7.53
N GLU A 575 19.33 -16.90 -7.64
CA GLU A 575 20.33 -16.08 -7.00
C GLU A 575 20.31 -14.69 -7.64
N PHE A 576 19.52 -13.79 -7.04
CA PHE A 576 19.64 -12.37 -7.33
C PHE A 576 21.03 -11.93 -6.90
N ALA A 577 21.97 -11.92 -7.84
CA ALA A 577 23.30 -11.39 -7.63
C ALA A 577 23.16 -9.95 -7.08
N ARG A 578 23.54 -9.76 -5.83
CA ARG A 578 23.57 -8.46 -5.16
C ARG A 578 25.01 -7.98 -5.12
N PRO A 579 25.45 -7.18 -6.08
CA PRO A 579 26.82 -6.67 -6.05
C PRO A 579 26.99 -5.89 -4.74
N GLN A 580 28.04 -6.24 -3.99
CA GLN A 580 28.33 -5.63 -2.71
C GLN A 580 29.33 -4.47 -2.92
N PHE A 581 29.09 -3.35 -2.26
CA PHE A 581 30.09 -2.28 -2.19
C PHE A 581 31.23 -2.73 -1.27
N THR A 582 32.44 -2.88 -1.82
CA THR A 582 33.60 -3.43 -1.13
C THR A 582 34.55 -2.34 -0.62
N GLU A 583 35.50 -2.73 0.26
CA GLU A 583 36.56 -1.82 0.72
C GLU A 583 37.45 -1.37 -0.47
N GLN A 584 37.70 -2.25 -1.45
CA GLN A 584 38.46 -1.91 -2.66
C GLN A 584 37.74 -0.85 -3.50
N MET A 585 36.42 -0.90 -3.62
CA MET A 585 35.63 0.12 -4.32
C MET A 585 35.70 1.46 -3.59
N ARG A 586 35.61 1.46 -2.26
CA ARG A 586 35.77 2.65 -1.43
C ARG A 586 37.16 3.29 -1.63
N ASP A 587 38.19 2.48 -1.49
CA ASP A 587 39.59 2.92 -1.57
C ASP A 587 39.98 3.33 -3.01
N GLY A 588 39.29 2.74 -4.01
CA GLY A 588 39.36 3.13 -5.43
C GLY A 588 38.59 4.41 -5.76
N GLY A 589 37.99 5.09 -4.80
CA GLY A 589 37.34 6.37 -4.98
C GLY A 589 36.04 6.34 -5.79
N TRP A 590 35.29 5.21 -5.78
CA TRP A 590 34.03 5.07 -6.48
C TRP A 590 33.06 6.17 -6.08
N THR A 591 32.33 6.73 -7.05
CA THR A 591 31.29 7.73 -6.79
C THR A 591 30.03 7.07 -6.25
N ILE A 592 29.53 7.59 -5.14
CA ILE A 592 28.32 7.11 -4.47
C ILE A 592 27.21 8.15 -4.68
N LEU A 593 26.22 7.82 -5.51
CA LEU A 593 25.05 8.68 -5.72
C LEU A 593 24.08 8.56 -4.55
N ALA A 594 23.65 9.69 -4.01
CA ALA A 594 22.66 9.75 -2.95
C ALA A 594 21.50 10.69 -3.35
N PRO A 595 20.22 10.26 -3.25
CA PRO A 595 19.10 11.16 -3.52
C PRO A 595 19.01 12.22 -2.44
N GLN A 596 18.73 13.46 -2.84
CA GLN A 596 18.50 14.57 -1.91
C GLN A 596 17.02 14.62 -1.50
N MET A 597 16.76 14.70 -0.21
CA MET A 597 15.42 14.88 0.35
C MET A 597 15.29 16.27 1.02
N ALA A 598 16.25 16.62 1.87
CA ALA A 598 16.22 17.81 2.71
C ALA A 598 17.46 18.68 2.43
N PRO A 599 17.35 19.76 1.64
CA PRO A 599 18.48 20.57 1.19
C PRO A 599 19.32 21.13 2.36
N TYR A 600 18.70 21.72 3.36
CA TYR A 600 19.38 22.30 4.53
C TYR A 600 20.26 21.31 5.31
N HIS A 601 19.99 20.01 5.20
CA HIS A 601 20.64 18.97 5.98
C HIS A 601 21.62 18.15 5.14
N PHE A 602 21.23 17.74 3.93
CA PHE A 602 21.97 16.74 3.16
C PHE A 602 23.27 17.30 2.59
N GLU A 603 23.31 18.58 2.24
CA GLU A 603 24.55 19.24 1.79
C GLU A 603 25.63 19.22 2.86
N LEU A 604 25.25 19.37 4.13
CA LEU A 604 26.16 19.31 5.28
C LEU A 604 26.70 17.90 5.55
N LEU A 605 26.07 16.85 5.04
CA LEU A 605 26.53 15.46 5.18
C LEU A 605 27.67 15.11 4.23
N VAL A 606 27.76 15.76 3.06
CA VAL A 606 28.77 15.45 2.04
C VAL A 606 30.21 15.54 2.56
N PRO A 607 30.64 16.62 3.21
CA PRO A 607 32.00 16.71 3.74
C PRO A 607 32.29 15.68 4.83
N ILE A 608 31.31 15.30 5.61
CA ILE A 608 31.44 14.26 6.66
C ILE A 608 31.73 12.90 6.05
N PHE A 609 30.95 12.52 5.01
CA PHE A 609 31.19 11.27 4.28
C PHE A 609 32.52 11.28 3.53
N LYS A 610 32.88 12.39 2.91
CA LYS A 610 34.16 12.54 2.22
C LYS A 610 35.36 12.33 3.17
N ARG A 611 35.30 12.89 4.37
CA ARG A 611 36.33 12.66 5.40
C ARG A 611 36.37 11.22 5.92
N ALA A 612 35.24 10.52 5.87
CA ALA A 612 35.18 9.11 6.21
C ALA A 612 35.63 8.19 5.05
N GLY A 613 36.11 8.76 3.94
CA GLY A 613 36.61 8.01 2.78
C GLY A 613 35.54 7.66 1.74
N TYR A 614 34.37 8.30 1.78
CA TYR A 614 33.28 8.05 0.84
C TYR A 614 33.09 9.22 -0.12
N ASN A 615 33.21 8.98 -1.41
CA ASN A 615 32.99 9.99 -2.46
C ASN A 615 31.51 10.09 -2.79
N VAL A 616 30.74 10.81 -1.97
CA VAL A 616 29.28 10.96 -2.12
C VAL A 616 28.95 12.16 -3.02
N ALA A 617 28.11 11.95 -4.01
CA ALA A 617 27.49 12.97 -4.86
C ALA A 617 25.97 13.01 -4.60
N LEU A 618 25.47 14.17 -4.16
CA LEU A 618 24.03 14.40 -3.97
C LEU A 618 23.35 14.68 -5.30
N LEU A 619 22.20 14.09 -5.50
CA LEU A 619 21.36 14.30 -6.68
C LEU A 619 20.38 15.45 -6.43
N PRO A 620 20.15 16.37 -7.40
CA PRO A 620 19.22 17.46 -7.20
C PRO A 620 17.78 16.97 -7.07
N SER A 621 16.96 17.70 -6.31
CA SER A 621 15.55 17.39 -5.99
C SER A 621 14.56 18.33 -6.68
N VAL A 622 14.83 18.71 -7.93
CA VAL A 622 14.06 19.79 -8.61
C VAL A 622 13.56 19.45 -10.01
N ASP A 623 13.95 18.32 -10.57
CA ASP A 623 13.67 18.01 -11.98
C ASP A 623 12.51 17.01 -12.14
N HIS A 624 11.55 17.35 -13.01
CA HIS A 624 10.43 16.46 -13.36
C HIS A 624 10.86 15.25 -14.21
N GLY A 625 12.06 15.25 -14.83
CA GLY A 625 12.63 14.10 -15.52
C GLY A 625 12.75 12.85 -14.64
N ALA A 626 12.97 13.05 -13.34
CA ALA A 626 12.97 11.97 -12.35
C ALA A 626 11.62 11.22 -12.26
N VAL A 627 10.49 11.90 -12.52
CA VAL A 627 9.15 11.27 -12.52
C VAL A 627 9.04 10.27 -13.67
N ASP A 628 9.40 10.69 -14.86
CA ASP A 628 9.31 9.87 -16.07
C ASP A 628 10.31 8.68 -16.00
N ALA A 629 11.54 8.94 -15.54
CA ALA A 629 12.53 7.88 -15.30
C ALA A 629 12.03 6.88 -14.25
N GLY A 630 11.39 7.34 -13.17
CA GLY A 630 10.83 6.47 -12.14
C GLY A 630 9.72 5.58 -12.69
N LEU A 631 8.78 6.12 -13.45
CA LEU A 631 7.67 5.40 -14.06
C LEU A 631 8.12 4.33 -15.06
N LYS A 632 9.23 4.56 -15.74
CA LYS A 632 9.81 3.60 -16.69
C LYS A 632 10.23 2.28 -16.00
N TYR A 633 10.72 2.35 -14.76
CA TYR A 633 11.36 1.21 -14.10
C TYR A 633 10.59 0.64 -12.92
N VAL A 634 9.67 1.41 -12.31
CA VAL A 634 8.94 1.04 -11.10
C VAL A 634 7.44 0.99 -11.37
N ASN A 635 6.75 0.01 -10.78
CA ASN A 635 5.30 -0.08 -10.85
C ASN A 635 4.65 1.17 -10.22
N ASN A 636 3.71 1.78 -10.91
CA ASN A 636 3.03 3.01 -10.48
C ASN A 636 2.08 2.84 -9.29
N ASP A 637 1.68 1.60 -8.94
CA ASP A 637 0.90 1.33 -7.72
C ASP A 637 1.75 1.43 -6.45
N ILE A 638 3.08 1.58 -6.61
CA ILE A 638 4.03 1.72 -5.51
C ILE A 638 3.95 3.12 -4.90
N CYS A 639 4.46 3.24 -3.68
CA CYS A 639 4.56 4.49 -2.94
C CYS A 639 5.20 5.61 -3.76
N TYR A 640 4.55 6.76 -3.85
CA TYR A 640 5.01 7.92 -4.60
C TYR A 640 6.49 8.31 -4.36
N PRO A 641 6.98 8.39 -3.10
CA PRO A 641 8.40 8.67 -2.85
C PRO A 641 9.35 7.64 -3.47
N SER A 642 8.94 6.37 -3.55
CA SER A 642 9.76 5.31 -4.16
C SER A 642 9.98 5.54 -5.65
N ILE A 643 8.95 6.00 -6.35
CA ILE A 643 9.04 6.30 -7.78
C ILE A 643 9.99 7.48 -8.00
N LEU A 644 9.85 8.54 -7.19
CA LEU A 644 10.69 9.73 -7.30
C LEU A 644 12.16 9.44 -6.98
N VAL A 645 12.44 8.76 -5.89
CA VAL A 645 13.82 8.41 -5.48
C VAL A 645 14.47 7.49 -6.49
N THR A 646 13.75 6.47 -6.97
CA THR A 646 14.27 5.59 -8.03
C THR A 646 14.51 6.39 -9.32
N GLY A 647 13.59 7.28 -9.65
CA GLY A 647 13.70 8.15 -10.82
C GLY A 647 14.90 9.08 -10.78
N GLN A 648 15.14 9.79 -9.68
CA GLN A 648 16.33 10.63 -9.49
C GLN A 648 17.62 9.85 -9.73
N ILE A 649 17.69 8.64 -9.18
CA ILE A 649 18.87 7.79 -9.33
C ILE A 649 19.01 7.29 -10.76
N MET A 650 17.95 6.78 -11.36
CA MET A 650 17.99 6.23 -12.71
C MET A 650 18.29 7.32 -13.77
N GLU A 651 17.70 8.51 -13.63
CA GLU A 651 18.01 9.66 -14.47
C GLU A 651 19.51 10.02 -14.40
N ALA A 652 20.05 10.10 -13.19
CA ALA A 652 21.47 10.40 -13.00
C ALA A 652 22.39 9.31 -13.57
N VAL A 653 22.09 8.04 -13.30
CA VAL A 653 22.89 6.89 -13.78
C VAL A 653 22.87 6.80 -15.31
N LEU A 654 21.73 7.09 -15.93
CA LEU A 654 21.57 7.04 -17.40
C LEU A 654 21.99 8.32 -18.12
N SER A 655 22.31 9.40 -17.38
CA SER A 655 22.68 10.69 -17.97
C SER A 655 24.01 10.72 -18.72
N GLY A 656 24.84 9.69 -18.61
CA GLY A 656 26.22 9.66 -19.12
C GLY A 656 27.22 10.55 -18.38
N LYS A 657 26.80 11.23 -17.29
CA LYS A 657 27.69 12.08 -16.46
C LYS A 657 28.59 11.29 -15.53
N TYR A 658 28.24 10.04 -15.24
CA TYR A 658 28.97 9.20 -14.29
C TYR A 658 29.48 7.94 -14.96
N ASP A 659 30.68 7.52 -14.60
CA ASP A 659 31.26 6.24 -15.02
C ASP A 659 30.56 5.08 -14.30
N THR A 660 29.69 4.35 -14.99
CA THR A 660 28.87 3.26 -14.44
C THR A 660 29.69 2.08 -13.92
N ASP A 661 30.97 1.94 -14.32
CA ASP A 661 31.86 0.89 -13.85
C ASP A 661 32.55 1.27 -12.53
N LYS A 662 32.48 2.55 -12.13
CA LYS A 662 32.98 3.08 -10.84
C LYS A 662 31.90 3.80 -10.05
N LEU A 663 30.68 3.30 -10.13
CA LEU A 663 29.49 3.91 -9.54
C LEU A 663 28.87 2.99 -8.51
N ALA A 664 28.42 3.57 -7.40
CA ALA A 664 27.56 2.95 -6.41
C ALA A 664 26.38 3.88 -6.09
N VAL A 665 25.32 3.35 -5.52
CA VAL A 665 24.15 4.11 -5.08
C VAL A 665 23.91 3.89 -3.61
N LEU A 666 23.51 4.94 -2.89
CA LEU A 666 23.21 4.89 -1.47
C LEU A 666 21.74 5.23 -1.25
N ILE A 667 21.03 4.39 -0.47
CA ILE A 667 19.63 4.62 -0.08
C ILE A 667 19.40 4.21 1.38
N THR A 668 18.50 4.92 2.05
CA THR A 668 18.09 4.57 3.41
C THR A 668 17.07 3.43 3.42
N GLN A 669 17.14 2.55 4.42
CA GLN A 669 16.21 1.44 4.61
C GLN A 669 15.69 1.45 6.05
N THR A 670 14.41 1.72 6.23
CA THR A 670 13.83 1.98 7.55
C THR A 670 13.68 0.74 8.44
N GLY A 671 13.58 -0.46 7.86
CA GLY A 671 13.49 -1.74 8.59
C GLY A 671 12.21 -1.95 9.39
N GLY A 672 11.14 -1.22 9.10
CA GLY A 672 9.82 -1.40 9.69
C GLY A 672 8.83 -2.08 8.72
N GLY A 673 7.59 -2.30 9.16
CA GLY A 673 6.50 -2.85 8.33
C GLY A 673 6.03 -1.94 7.20
N CYS A 674 6.62 -0.74 7.02
CA CYS A 674 6.35 0.18 5.93
C CYS A 674 7.02 -0.28 4.61
N ARG A 675 6.42 0.07 3.48
CA ARG A 675 6.93 -0.18 2.13
C ARG A 675 8.32 0.40 1.86
N ALA A 676 8.68 1.47 2.54
CA ALA A 676 9.99 2.13 2.41
C ALA A 676 11.18 1.17 2.64
N SER A 677 10.99 0.10 3.40
CA SER A 677 12.00 -0.96 3.56
C SER A 677 12.39 -1.65 2.25
N ASN A 678 11.53 -1.56 1.22
CA ASN A 678 11.70 -2.23 -0.07
C ASN A 678 12.19 -1.32 -1.20
N TYR A 679 12.42 -0.04 -0.98
CA TYR A 679 12.91 0.88 -2.04
C TYR A 679 14.22 0.42 -2.66
N ILE A 680 15.13 -0.12 -1.85
CA ILE A 680 16.42 -0.66 -2.29
C ILE A 680 16.26 -1.78 -3.34
N TYR A 681 15.24 -2.63 -3.19
CA TYR A 681 15.00 -3.75 -4.11
C TYR A 681 14.37 -3.29 -5.43
N LEU A 682 13.51 -2.28 -5.36
CA LEU A 682 12.95 -1.65 -6.56
C LEU A 682 14.05 -0.98 -7.38
N LEU A 683 14.97 -0.31 -6.71
CA LEU A 683 16.14 0.29 -7.36
C LEU A 683 17.04 -0.76 -7.99
N ARG A 684 17.34 -1.88 -7.30
CA ARG A 684 18.09 -3.00 -7.88
C ARG A 684 17.41 -3.59 -9.10
N LYS A 685 16.08 -3.74 -9.06
CA LYS A 685 15.26 -4.17 -10.21
C LYS A 685 15.39 -3.17 -11.37
N ALA A 686 15.34 -1.88 -11.08
CA ALA A 686 15.49 -0.82 -12.07
C ALA A 686 16.87 -0.86 -12.74
N LEU A 687 17.94 -0.96 -11.96
CA LEU A 687 19.32 -1.09 -12.46
C LEU A 687 19.51 -2.34 -13.33
N LYS A 688 18.98 -3.49 -12.87
CA LYS A 688 19.03 -4.74 -13.65
C LYS A 688 18.33 -4.59 -15.01
N LYS A 689 17.15 -3.98 -15.04
CA LYS A 689 16.39 -3.72 -16.27
C LYS A 689 17.11 -2.76 -17.24
N ALA A 690 17.88 -1.83 -16.69
CA ALA A 690 18.71 -0.91 -17.47
C ALA A 690 20.04 -1.53 -17.92
N GLY A 691 20.29 -2.82 -17.68
CA GLY A 691 21.56 -3.49 -18.03
C GLY A 691 22.73 -3.20 -17.08
N LEU A 692 22.46 -2.52 -15.95
CA LEU A 692 23.46 -2.01 -14.99
C LEU A 692 23.50 -2.85 -13.71
N LYS A 693 23.43 -4.18 -13.86
CA LYS A 693 23.43 -5.13 -12.73
C LYS A 693 24.69 -5.07 -11.86
N GLN A 694 25.80 -4.52 -12.39
CA GLN A 694 27.09 -4.38 -11.71
C GLN A 694 27.12 -3.25 -10.66
N VAL A 695 26.18 -2.30 -10.72
CA VAL A 695 26.15 -1.13 -9.80
C VAL A 695 25.67 -1.57 -8.42
N PRO A 696 26.51 -1.50 -7.36
CA PRO A 696 26.09 -1.87 -6.02
C PRO A 696 25.17 -0.80 -5.42
N VAL A 697 24.18 -1.27 -4.66
CA VAL A 697 23.25 -0.41 -3.92
C VAL A 697 23.51 -0.59 -2.41
N ILE A 698 23.98 0.47 -1.78
CA ILE A 698 24.35 0.53 -0.35
C ILE A 698 23.11 0.81 0.48
N SER A 699 22.82 -0.05 1.46
CA SER A 699 21.75 0.16 2.44
C SER A 699 22.28 0.94 3.65
N VAL A 700 21.70 2.11 3.91
CA VAL A 700 21.87 2.81 5.18
C VAL A 700 20.76 2.39 6.12
N ASN A 701 21.02 1.45 7.00
CA ASN A 701 20.06 0.94 7.97
C ASN A 701 20.67 0.76 9.36
N MET A 702 19.82 0.94 10.37
CA MET A 702 20.18 0.70 11.79
C MET A 702 19.59 -0.63 12.32
N SER A 703 18.97 -1.41 11.48
CA SER A 703 18.24 -2.65 11.83
C SER A 703 19.01 -3.93 11.52
N GLY A 704 20.16 -3.82 10.85
CA GLY A 704 20.97 -4.98 10.45
C GLY A 704 20.39 -5.77 9.29
N LEU A 705 19.45 -5.20 8.52
CA LEU A 705 18.81 -5.84 7.36
C LEU A 705 19.82 -6.22 6.28
N GLU A 706 20.76 -5.34 6.01
CA GLU A 706 21.85 -5.55 5.06
C GLU A 706 23.13 -4.87 5.54
N SER A 707 24.27 -5.45 5.20
CA SER A 707 25.60 -4.88 5.45
C SER A 707 26.43 -4.92 4.17
N ALA A 708 27.26 -3.90 3.96
CA ALA A 708 28.26 -3.86 2.90
C ALA A 708 29.65 -3.73 3.53
N SER A 709 30.60 -4.54 3.11
CA SER A 709 31.96 -4.55 3.71
C SER A 709 32.70 -3.23 3.53
N GLY A 710 32.44 -2.54 2.41
CA GLY A 710 33.03 -1.22 2.10
C GLY A 710 32.35 -0.03 2.75
N PHE A 711 31.14 -0.18 3.34
CA PHE A 711 30.41 0.92 3.97
C PHE A 711 30.08 0.60 5.43
N LYS A 712 30.68 1.36 6.35
CA LYS A 712 30.55 1.14 7.78
C LYS A 712 30.13 2.42 8.50
N LEU A 713 29.01 2.36 9.21
CA LEU A 713 28.57 3.42 10.10
C LEU A 713 29.29 3.28 11.45
N THR A 714 30.41 3.98 11.59
CA THR A 714 31.15 4.01 12.85
C THR A 714 30.50 4.96 13.85
N VAL A 715 30.71 4.76 15.17
CA VAL A 715 30.18 5.64 16.22
C VAL A 715 30.59 7.11 16.01
N PRO A 716 31.89 7.43 15.68
CA PRO A 716 32.25 8.80 15.34
C PRO A 716 31.48 9.37 14.13
N LEU A 717 31.28 8.57 13.07
CA LEU A 717 30.55 9.00 11.88
C LEU A 717 29.07 9.29 12.22
N VAL A 718 28.40 8.39 12.94
CA VAL A 718 27.01 8.57 13.37
C VAL A 718 26.87 9.85 14.21
N ARG A 719 27.79 10.09 15.16
CA ARG A 719 27.80 11.33 15.95
C ARG A 719 27.90 12.58 15.06
N GLN A 720 28.79 12.56 14.06
CA GLN A 720 28.97 13.70 13.14
C GLN A 720 27.73 13.91 12.26
N ILE A 721 27.09 12.84 11.79
CA ILE A 721 25.83 12.90 11.07
C ILE A 721 24.76 13.57 11.93
N ILE A 722 24.59 13.15 13.18
CA ILE A 722 23.59 13.75 14.08
C ILE A 722 23.90 15.24 14.32
N ALA A 723 25.15 15.59 14.51
CA ALA A 723 25.57 17.01 14.68
C ALA A 723 25.20 17.86 13.46
N SER A 724 25.41 17.36 12.23
CA SER A 724 25.05 18.10 11.02
C SER A 724 23.53 18.24 10.84
N LEU A 725 22.73 17.24 11.26
CA LEU A 725 21.28 17.35 11.25
C LEU A 725 20.77 18.46 12.17
N VAL A 726 21.38 18.61 13.34
CA VAL A 726 21.06 19.70 14.28
C VAL A 726 21.33 21.08 13.68
N TYR A 727 22.43 21.25 12.93
CA TYR A 727 22.68 22.50 12.20
C TYR A 727 21.63 22.77 11.11
N GLY A 728 21.27 21.76 10.36
CA GLY A 728 20.21 21.88 9.34
C GLY A 728 18.87 22.27 9.97
N ASP A 729 18.48 21.65 11.11
CA ASP A 729 17.28 21.99 11.85
C ASP A 729 17.32 23.46 12.35
N CYS A 730 18.48 23.93 12.84
CA CYS A 730 18.65 25.32 13.26
C CYS A 730 18.41 26.29 12.11
N ILE A 731 19.14 26.12 11.01
CA ILE A 731 19.05 27.00 9.84
C ILE A 731 17.63 27.01 9.30
N MET A 732 16.99 25.85 9.17
CA MET A 732 15.61 25.73 8.70
C MET A 732 14.64 26.45 9.64
N CYS A 733 14.74 26.25 10.96
CA CYS A 733 13.86 26.84 11.93
C CYS A 733 13.93 28.37 11.93
N VAL A 734 15.13 28.96 12.03
CA VAL A 734 15.28 30.41 12.08
C VAL A 734 15.02 31.08 10.73
N SER A 735 15.39 30.44 9.61
CA SER A 735 15.15 30.98 8.27
C SER A 735 13.65 31.06 7.93
N ASN A 736 12.86 30.05 8.31
CA ASN A 736 11.42 30.02 8.05
C ASN A 736 10.68 31.11 8.85
N GLN A 737 11.20 31.48 10.04
CA GLN A 737 10.68 32.56 10.85
C GLN A 737 11.22 33.95 10.47
N THR A 738 12.30 34.04 9.71
CA THR A 738 12.90 35.31 9.27
C THR A 738 12.41 35.73 7.88
N ARG A 739 12.46 34.81 6.93
CA ARG A 739 12.20 35.08 5.48
C ARG A 739 10.88 35.77 5.18
N PRO A 740 9.73 35.44 5.81
CA PRO A 740 8.46 36.14 5.52
C PRO A 740 8.49 37.60 5.89
N TYR A 741 9.34 38.01 6.81
CA TYR A 741 9.37 39.34 7.44
C TYR A 741 10.50 40.21 6.94
N GLU A 742 11.50 39.71 6.18
CA GLU A 742 12.64 40.48 5.72
C GLU A 742 12.24 41.68 4.82
N PHE A 743 12.77 42.85 5.11
CA PHE A 743 12.52 44.05 4.27
C PHE A 743 13.24 43.95 2.92
N LYS A 744 14.46 43.46 2.92
CA LYS A 744 15.24 43.22 1.70
C LYS A 744 15.13 41.76 1.29
N LYS A 745 14.30 41.49 0.28
CA LYS A 745 14.07 40.12 -0.24
C LYS A 745 15.38 39.42 -0.61
N GLY A 746 15.55 38.18 -0.17
CA GLY A 746 16.73 37.35 -0.45
C GLY A 746 17.88 37.48 0.55
N THR A 747 17.77 38.32 1.57
CA THR A 747 18.79 38.43 2.62
C THR A 747 18.89 37.13 3.42
N THR A 748 17.77 36.52 3.75
CA THR A 748 17.69 35.24 4.44
C THR A 748 18.33 34.12 3.61
N ASP A 749 18.05 34.05 2.30
CA ASP A 749 18.60 33.01 1.41
C ASP A 749 20.13 33.16 1.27
N ALA A 750 20.63 34.38 1.10
CA ALA A 750 22.07 34.68 1.06
C ALA A 750 22.80 34.30 2.38
N LEU A 751 22.12 34.45 3.53
CA LEU A 751 22.67 34.07 4.81
C LEU A 751 22.70 32.54 5.01
N ILE A 752 21.72 31.84 4.47
CA ILE A 752 21.71 30.36 4.44
C ILE A 752 22.92 29.86 3.64
N GLU A 753 23.15 30.41 2.43
CA GLU A 753 24.31 30.04 1.59
C GLU A 753 25.63 30.30 2.34
N LYS A 754 25.77 31.49 2.93
CA LYS A 754 26.96 31.85 3.74
C LYS A 754 27.25 30.82 4.85
N TRP A 755 26.21 30.43 5.61
CA TRP A 755 26.38 29.50 6.71
C TRP A 755 26.61 28.06 6.25
N ASN A 756 25.96 27.64 5.16
CA ASN A 756 26.22 26.33 4.55
C ASN A 756 27.68 26.22 4.12
N ASP A 757 28.20 27.22 3.40
CA ASP A 757 29.60 27.27 2.97
C ASP A 757 30.57 27.25 4.15
N ALA A 758 30.29 28.06 5.18
CA ALA A 758 31.15 28.13 6.36
C ALA A 758 31.17 26.81 7.15
N LEU A 759 30.02 26.14 7.29
CA LEU A 759 29.91 24.83 7.96
C LEU A 759 30.57 23.73 7.12
N ILE A 760 30.38 23.72 5.81
CA ILE A 760 31.04 22.78 4.89
C ILE A 760 32.55 22.91 4.99
N GLU A 761 33.08 24.16 5.02
CA GLU A 761 34.51 24.40 5.17
C GLU A 761 35.04 23.92 6.53
N GLN A 762 34.32 24.19 7.63
CA GLN A 762 34.65 23.68 8.96
C GLN A 762 34.66 22.15 9.00
N PHE A 763 33.62 21.50 8.41
CA PHE A 763 33.50 20.05 8.42
C PHE A 763 34.62 19.39 7.59
N ASN A 764 34.97 19.96 6.45
CA ASN A 764 36.15 19.53 5.66
C ASN A 764 37.45 19.54 6.46
N ARG A 765 37.59 20.49 7.38
CA ARG A 765 38.75 20.58 8.31
C ARG A 765 38.59 19.72 9.58
N GLY A 766 37.45 19.06 9.77
CA GLY A 766 37.11 18.30 10.98
C GLY A 766 36.78 19.14 12.19
N GLN A 767 36.41 20.38 11.98
CA GLN A 767 35.95 21.35 12.97
C GLN A 767 34.44 21.47 12.97
N GLY A 768 33.88 22.18 13.94
CA GLY A 768 32.41 22.44 13.99
C GLY A 768 31.57 21.31 14.55
N LEU A 769 32.10 20.10 14.74
CA LEU A 769 31.34 18.91 15.10
C LEU A 769 31.46 18.51 16.59
N SER A 770 32.26 19.22 17.40
CA SER A 770 32.27 19.01 18.84
C SER A 770 31.13 19.76 19.53
N ASN A 771 30.71 19.29 20.71
CA ASN A 771 29.61 19.96 21.45
C ASN A 771 29.93 21.43 21.75
N LYS A 772 31.21 21.78 21.95
CA LYS A 772 31.68 23.17 22.17
C LYS A 772 31.53 24.00 20.90
N ASP A 773 31.94 23.43 19.75
CA ASP A 773 31.86 24.13 18.47
C ASP A 773 30.38 24.27 18.04
N MET A 774 29.56 23.22 18.23
CA MET A 774 28.11 23.28 17.96
C MET A 774 27.47 24.44 18.74
N ARG A 775 27.67 24.51 20.07
CA ARG A 775 27.05 25.58 20.86
C ARG A 775 27.49 26.97 20.36
N LYS A 776 28.79 27.13 20.01
CA LYS A 776 29.29 28.37 19.44
C LYS A 776 28.66 28.72 18.08
N ASN A 777 28.65 27.74 17.18
CA ASN A 777 28.14 27.98 15.82
C ASN A 777 26.62 28.19 15.82
N LEU A 778 25.84 27.41 16.59
CA LEU A 778 24.40 27.58 16.70
C LEU A 778 24.01 28.96 17.20
N ALA A 779 24.72 29.46 18.27
CA ALA A 779 24.51 30.82 18.77
C ALA A 779 24.80 31.87 17.69
N ALA A 780 25.94 31.72 16.98
CA ALA A 780 26.31 32.66 15.91
C ALA A 780 25.36 32.64 14.72
N ILE A 781 24.80 31.45 14.37
CA ILE A 781 23.76 31.34 13.35
C ILE A 781 22.55 32.14 13.78
N VAL A 782 22.04 31.91 14.99
CA VAL A 782 20.82 32.58 15.48
C VAL A 782 21.03 34.09 15.60
N ASP A 783 22.21 34.55 16.08
CA ASP A 783 22.58 35.95 16.13
C ASP A 783 22.53 36.63 14.75
N ASP A 784 23.14 35.98 13.73
CA ASP A 784 23.17 36.52 12.35
C ASP A 784 21.75 36.61 11.74
N PHE A 785 20.88 35.63 11.98
CA PHE A 785 19.50 35.67 11.51
C PHE A 785 18.65 36.68 12.30
N ASP A 786 18.93 36.87 13.60
CA ASP A 786 18.22 37.87 14.41
C ASP A 786 18.58 39.32 14.00
N ALA A 787 19.80 39.51 13.49
CA ALA A 787 20.28 40.81 12.99
C ALA A 787 19.62 41.25 11.67
N ILE A 788 18.90 40.37 10.98
CA ILE A 788 18.16 40.73 9.73
C ILE A 788 17.03 41.71 10.10
N GLU A 789 17.02 42.89 9.43
CA GLU A 789 15.92 43.85 9.56
C GLU A 789 14.63 43.26 9.01
N ARG A 790 13.58 43.24 9.85
CA ARG A 790 12.32 42.57 9.54
C ARG A 790 11.09 43.36 10.00
N SER A 791 9.96 43.16 9.32
CA SER A 791 8.65 43.67 9.73
C SER A 791 8.21 43.07 11.04
N ARG A 792 7.45 43.86 11.80
CA ARG A 792 6.77 43.38 13.04
C ARG A 792 5.31 42.98 12.79
N GLU A 793 4.84 43.10 11.57
CA GLU A 793 3.49 42.71 11.21
C GLU A 793 3.32 41.21 11.32
N LYS A 794 2.40 40.75 12.17
CA LYS A 794 2.12 39.30 12.32
C LYS A 794 1.47 38.76 11.05
N LYS A 795 2.04 37.67 10.52
CA LYS A 795 1.51 36.92 9.39
C LYS A 795 0.76 35.70 9.85
N THR A 796 -0.14 35.19 9.00
CA THR A 796 -0.81 33.92 9.25
C THR A 796 0.22 32.80 9.29
N ARG A 797 0.14 31.97 10.33
CA ARG A 797 1.09 30.89 10.58
C ARG A 797 0.58 29.55 10.07
N VAL A 798 1.42 28.83 9.35
CA VAL A 798 1.12 27.54 8.71
C VAL A 798 2.15 26.49 9.13
N GLY A 799 1.67 25.40 9.75
CA GLY A 799 2.47 24.22 10.00
C GLY A 799 2.47 23.27 8.81
N VAL A 800 3.59 22.59 8.52
CA VAL A 800 3.66 21.56 7.50
C VAL A 800 4.18 20.28 8.14
N VAL A 801 3.34 19.27 8.17
CA VAL A 801 3.67 17.91 8.62
C VAL A 801 3.43 16.91 7.49
N GLY A 802 3.82 15.65 7.66
CA GLY A 802 3.53 14.63 6.65
C GLY A 802 4.57 13.53 6.57
N GLU A 803 4.50 12.75 5.51
CA GLU A 803 5.51 11.73 5.19
C GLU A 803 6.85 12.41 4.91
N ILE A 804 7.92 11.85 5.45
CA ILE A 804 9.22 12.51 5.56
C ILE A 804 9.78 12.99 4.21
N TYR A 805 9.71 12.19 3.15
CA TYR A 805 10.20 12.61 1.84
C TYR A 805 9.32 13.72 1.25
N VAL A 806 8.01 13.58 1.30
CA VAL A 806 7.06 14.58 0.79
C VAL A 806 7.13 15.87 1.60
N LYS A 807 7.30 15.78 2.91
CA LYS A 807 7.41 16.96 3.80
C LYS A 807 8.59 17.88 3.40
N TYR A 808 9.77 17.32 3.13
CA TYR A 808 10.98 18.12 2.91
C TYR A 808 11.39 18.27 1.43
N SER A 809 11.04 17.33 0.55
CA SER A 809 11.49 17.33 -0.84
C SER A 809 10.65 18.24 -1.71
N SER A 810 11.28 19.26 -2.31
CA SER A 810 10.63 20.14 -3.28
C SER A 810 10.08 19.38 -4.49
N LEU A 811 10.75 18.31 -4.94
CA LEU A 811 10.25 17.39 -5.96
C LEU A 811 9.02 16.63 -5.45
N GLY A 812 9.07 16.13 -4.21
CA GLY A 812 8.00 15.34 -3.60
C GLY A 812 6.72 16.11 -3.33
N ASN A 813 6.81 17.42 -3.05
CA ASN A 813 5.67 18.27 -2.69
C ASN A 813 5.34 19.36 -3.72
N ASN A 814 5.82 19.21 -4.96
CA ASN A 814 5.58 20.18 -6.05
C ASN A 814 5.99 21.62 -5.72
N GLY A 815 7.02 21.79 -4.88
CA GLY A 815 7.54 23.08 -4.45
C GLY A 815 6.63 23.78 -3.44
N LEU A 816 6.10 23.07 -2.47
CA LEU A 816 5.17 23.56 -1.44
C LEU A 816 5.71 24.80 -0.71
N GLU A 817 6.98 24.76 -0.22
CA GLU A 817 7.57 25.91 0.45
C GLU A 817 7.63 27.16 -0.47
N LYS A 818 8.00 26.96 -1.73
CA LYS A 818 8.01 28.05 -2.73
C LYS A 818 6.60 28.61 -2.92
N PHE A 819 5.58 27.77 -2.95
CA PHE A 819 4.20 28.20 -3.04
C PHE A 819 3.79 28.99 -1.80
N LEU A 820 4.06 28.49 -0.58
CA LEU A 820 3.70 29.18 0.68
C LEU A 820 4.37 30.57 0.78
N ARG A 821 5.60 30.71 0.31
CA ARG A 821 6.27 32.04 0.22
C ARG A 821 5.49 33.05 -0.62
N THR A 822 4.71 32.61 -1.61
CA THR A 822 3.86 33.48 -2.43
C THR A 822 2.52 33.85 -1.77
N GLN A 823 2.16 33.18 -0.66
CA GLN A 823 0.87 33.34 -0.01
C GLN A 823 0.94 34.25 1.23
N ASP A 824 2.02 34.99 1.41
CA ASP A 824 2.24 35.95 2.50
C ASP A 824 1.98 35.38 3.90
N CYS A 825 2.45 34.13 4.14
CA CYS A 825 2.35 33.45 5.43
C CYS A 825 3.75 33.10 6.00
N GLU A 826 3.81 32.93 7.31
CA GLU A 826 4.93 32.28 8.00
C GLU A 826 4.67 30.78 8.02
N TYR A 827 5.65 29.95 7.64
CA TYR A 827 5.47 28.51 7.65
C TYR A 827 6.57 27.81 8.44
N MET A 828 6.23 26.69 9.08
CA MET A 828 7.13 25.92 9.92
C MET A 828 7.04 24.42 9.59
N LEU A 829 8.19 23.78 9.50
CA LEU A 829 8.37 22.35 9.41
C LEU A 829 9.08 21.84 10.67
N PRO A 830 8.60 20.75 11.30
CA PRO A 830 9.34 20.09 12.38
C PRO A 830 10.70 19.60 11.89
N GLY A 831 11.71 19.62 12.76
CA GLY A 831 13.07 19.23 12.43
C GLY A 831 13.26 17.72 12.21
N ILE A 832 14.31 17.33 11.47
CA ILE A 832 14.67 15.92 11.23
C ILE A 832 15.10 15.23 12.53
N MET A 833 15.67 15.98 13.46
CA MET A 833 16.11 15.43 14.76
C MET A 833 14.95 14.77 15.52
N GLY A 834 13.75 15.32 15.47
CA GLY A 834 12.54 14.71 16.04
C GLY A 834 12.29 13.29 15.49
N PHE A 835 12.46 13.09 14.19
CA PHE A 835 12.33 11.76 13.58
C PHE A 835 13.43 10.78 14.02
N VAL A 836 14.66 11.25 14.20
CA VAL A 836 15.78 10.42 14.72
C VAL A 836 15.46 9.94 16.14
N LEU A 837 15.02 10.85 17.01
CA LEU A 837 14.62 10.55 18.39
C LEU A 837 13.44 9.57 18.42
N PHE A 838 12.43 9.78 17.58
CA PHE A 838 11.30 8.87 17.40
C PHE A 838 11.74 7.44 17.03
N LYS A 839 12.69 7.29 16.11
CA LYS A 839 13.20 5.95 15.72
C LYS A 839 13.95 5.25 16.85
N ILE A 840 14.64 6.00 17.71
CA ILE A 840 15.30 5.46 18.91
C ILE A 840 14.22 5.09 19.96
N ASP A 841 13.27 5.98 20.21
CA ASP A 841 12.14 5.76 21.15
C ASP A 841 11.32 4.53 20.78
N ASN A 842 11.08 4.30 19.50
CA ASN A 842 10.38 3.11 19.01
C ASN A 842 11.03 1.80 19.46
N ARG A 843 12.34 1.76 19.65
CA ARG A 843 13.06 0.59 20.16
C ARG A 843 12.88 0.42 21.67
N ILE A 844 12.73 1.53 22.37
CA ILE A 844 12.44 1.55 23.81
C ILE A 844 11.00 1.08 24.04
N GLU A 845 10.06 1.62 23.26
CA GLU A 845 8.64 1.24 23.31
C GLU A 845 8.39 -0.21 22.85
N ASP A 846 9.16 -0.73 21.88
CA ASP A 846 9.11 -2.15 21.53
C ASP A 846 9.38 -3.06 22.73
N HIS A 847 10.33 -2.66 23.58
CA HIS A 847 10.63 -3.43 24.79
C HIS A 847 9.50 -3.36 25.83
N HIS A 848 8.87 -2.19 25.97
CA HIS A 848 7.75 -2.03 26.92
C HIS A 848 6.49 -2.78 26.47
N LEU A 849 6.18 -2.77 25.19
CA LEU A 849 4.96 -3.36 24.64
C LEU A 849 5.11 -4.87 24.38
N TYR A 850 6.31 -5.32 23.99
CA TYR A 850 6.51 -6.66 23.45
C TYR A 850 7.66 -7.44 24.12
N GLY A 851 8.33 -6.82 25.10
CA GLY A 851 9.53 -7.40 25.70
C GLY A 851 10.76 -7.32 24.77
N GLY A 852 11.87 -7.88 25.20
CA GLY A 852 13.09 -7.94 24.39
C GLY A 852 14.38 -7.90 25.17
N SER A 853 15.50 -7.73 24.47
CA SER A 853 16.85 -7.77 25.05
C SER A 853 17.16 -6.54 25.91
N LEU A 854 17.45 -6.73 27.19
CA LEU A 854 17.86 -5.67 28.13
C LEU A 854 19.13 -4.91 27.68
N PRO A 855 20.22 -5.54 27.17
CA PRO A 855 21.38 -4.81 26.66
C PRO A 855 21.01 -3.85 25.52
N LYS A 856 20.11 -4.26 24.62
CA LYS A 856 19.63 -3.40 23.55
C LYS A 856 18.83 -2.21 24.08
N LEU A 857 18.00 -2.43 25.09
CA LEU A 857 17.25 -1.35 25.75
C LEU A 857 18.19 -0.33 26.39
N ILE A 858 19.21 -0.79 27.13
CA ILE A 858 20.21 0.08 27.78
C ILE A 858 20.96 0.91 26.73
N PHE A 859 21.38 0.29 25.63
CA PHE A 859 22.02 0.97 24.51
C PHE A 859 21.12 2.06 23.91
N CYS A 860 19.85 1.74 23.61
CA CYS A 860 18.90 2.70 23.07
C CYS A 860 18.62 3.86 24.04
N LYS A 861 18.47 3.59 25.34
CA LYS A 861 18.33 4.64 26.36
C LYS A 861 19.58 5.55 26.45
N GLY A 862 20.77 4.98 26.30
CA GLY A 862 22.02 5.74 26.25
C GLY A 862 22.10 6.64 25.03
N LEU A 863 21.75 6.10 23.85
CA LEU A 863 21.68 6.84 22.59
C LEU A 863 20.63 7.95 22.63
N MET A 864 19.45 7.68 23.18
CA MET A 864 18.39 8.66 23.40
C MET A 864 18.93 9.85 24.19
N LYS A 865 19.53 9.59 25.35
CA LYS A 865 20.09 10.63 26.22
C LYS A 865 21.19 11.44 25.56
N PHE A 866 21.97 10.83 24.67
CA PHE A 866 22.99 11.52 23.88
C PHE A 866 22.33 12.48 22.86
N CYS A 867 21.32 12.02 22.12
CA CYS A 867 20.60 12.83 21.14
C CYS A 867 19.79 13.96 21.80
N GLU A 868 19.13 13.71 22.93
CA GLU A 868 18.42 14.72 23.71
C GLU A 868 19.33 15.88 24.17
N ARG A 869 20.61 15.61 24.50
CA ARG A 869 21.56 16.66 24.82
C ARG A 869 21.87 17.57 23.63
N MET A 870 21.92 17.01 22.43
CA MET A 870 22.14 17.79 21.21
C MET A 870 20.92 18.62 20.85
N GLU A 871 19.75 18.04 20.98
CA GLU A 871 18.46 18.73 20.85
C GLU A 871 18.34 19.90 21.86
N THR A 872 18.68 19.66 23.14
CA THR A 872 18.67 20.71 24.17
C THR A 872 19.59 21.88 23.79
N THR A 873 20.77 21.59 23.23
CA THR A 873 21.70 22.64 22.79
C THR A 873 21.09 23.48 21.64
N LEU A 874 20.35 22.87 20.71
CA LEU A 874 19.62 23.56 19.66
C LEU A 874 18.54 24.48 20.25
N ILE A 875 17.70 23.90 21.11
CA ILE A 875 16.58 24.62 21.75
C ILE A 875 17.09 25.81 22.55
N GLU A 876 18.12 25.64 23.42
CA GLU A 876 18.71 26.70 24.21
C GLU A 876 19.28 27.82 23.34
N SER A 877 19.93 27.49 22.22
CA SER A 877 20.53 28.46 21.32
C SER A 877 19.47 29.36 20.65
N ILE A 878 18.35 28.81 20.27
CA ILE A 878 17.25 29.56 19.63
C ILE A 878 16.44 30.33 20.69
N ALA A 879 16.16 29.70 21.84
CA ALA A 879 15.40 30.32 22.93
C ALA A 879 16.09 31.52 23.58
N ALA A 880 17.41 31.68 23.38
CA ALA A 880 18.17 32.86 23.80
C ALA A 880 17.70 34.14 23.08
N HIS A 881 17.00 34.04 21.98
CA HIS A 881 16.51 35.14 21.16
C HIS A 881 14.96 35.21 21.19
N PRO A 882 14.37 36.27 21.75
CA PRO A 882 12.92 36.35 21.93
C PRO A 882 12.11 36.48 20.61
N ASN A 883 12.81 36.73 19.51
CA ASN A 883 12.20 36.86 18.18
C ASN A 883 11.92 35.53 17.47
N PHE A 884 12.40 34.42 18.03
CA PHE A 884 12.24 33.07 17.47
C PHE A 884 11.50 32.15 18.42
N VAL A 885 10.65 31.31 17.88
CA VAL A 885 10.03 30.17 18.57
C VAL A 885 10.97 28.98 18.42
N PRO A 886 11.56 28.46 19.52
CA PRO A 886 12.43 27.29 19.45
C PRO A 886 11.63 26.03 19.16
N PRO A 887 12.23 24.95 18.62
CA PRO A 887 11.60 23.64 18.53
C PRO A 887 11.23 23.12 19.92
N THR A 888 10.16 22.36 19.99
CA THR A 888 9.70 21.71 21.23
C THR A 888 10.55 20.47 21.52
N ALA A 889 10.91 20.25 22.77
CA ALA A 889 11.67 19.08 23.17
C ALA A 889 10.89 17.78 22.90
N PHE A 890 11.52 16.76 22.33
CA PHE A 890 10.92 15.49 21.96
C PHE A 890 10.11 14.83 23.09
N LYS A 891 10.58 14.93 24.32
CA LYS A 891 9.87 14.41 25.50
C LYS A 891 8.48 15.05 25.67
N HIS A 892 8.36 16.35 25.40
CA HIS A 892 7.08 17.05 25.43
C HIS A 892 6.22 16.65 24.25
N ILE A 893 6.78 16.61 23.03
CA ILE A 893 6.08 16.15 21.81
C ILE A 893 5.47 14.77 22.05
N LYS A 894 6.25 13.83 22.62
CA LYS A 894 5.72 12.49 22.96
C LYS A 894 4.56 12.55 23.98
N ALA A 895 4.62 13.46 24.93
CA ALA A 895 3.57 13.59 25.95
C ALA A 895 2.25 14.10 25.39
N LEU A 896 2.25 14.92 24.33
CA LEU A 896 1.06 15.49 23.71
C LEU A 896 0.08 14.44 23.17
N VAL A 897 0.57 13.31 22.71
CA VAL A 897 -0.26 12.22 22.15
C VAL A 897 -0.76 11.23 23.19
N LYS A 898 -0.43 11.42 24.46
CA LYS A 898 -0.91 10.54 25.54
C LYS A 898 -2.45 10.61 25.64
N GLY A 899 -3.10 9.46 25.42
CA GLY A 899 -4.58 9.39 25.38
C GLY A 899 -5.19 9.83 24.04
N VAL A 900 -4.37 10.23 23.08
CA VAL A 900 -4.79 10.52 21.70
C VAL A 900 -4.53 9.30 20.83
N ILE A 901 -3.28 8.84 20.72
CA ILE A 901 -2.91 7.66 19.94
C ILE A 901 -1.91 6.81 20.71
N GLY A 902 -1.96 5.49 20.56
CA GLY A 902 -1.04 4.57 21.22
C GLY A 902 0.37 4.60 20.63
N TYR A 903 1.40 4.51 21.49
CA TYR A 903 2.82 4.49 21.07
C TYR A 903 3.20 3.25 20.23
N GLY A 904 2.33 2.26 20.15
CA GLY A 904 2.46 1.13 19.23
C GLY A 904 2.27 1.50 17.77
N SER A 905 1.56 2.59 17.44
CA SER A 905 1.37 3.14 16.08
C SER A 905 2.64 3.83 15.58
N LYS A 906 3.68 3.07 15.24
CA LYS A 906 5.04 3.54 14.96
C LYS A 906 5.62 3.14 13.61
N MET A 907 4.81 2.58 12.71
CA MET A 907 5.22 2.30 11.34
C MET A 907 5.26 3.60 10.53
N GLY A 908 6.30 3.77 9.71
CA GLY A 908 6.55 5.06 9.03
C GLY A 908 6.89 6.16 10.04
N GLU A 909 6.19 7.28 9.95
CA GLU A 909 6.22 8.41 10.91
C GLU A 909 5.41 8.09 12.18
N GLY A 910 4.41 7.21 12.05
CA GLY A 910 3.62 6.73 13.17
C GLY A 910 3.00 7.86 14.00
N TRP A 911 2.93 7.67 15.33
CA TRP A 911 2.36 8.62 16.27
C TRP A 911 3.07 9.99 16.26
N LEU A 912 4.33 10.07 15.79
CA LEU A 912 5.07 11.34 15.68
C LEU A 912 4.32 12.33 14.77
N LEU A 913 3.74 11.85 13.66
CA LEU A 913 2.97 12.70 12.75
C LEU A 913 1.79 13.39 13.47
N THR A 914 1.08 12.66 14.31
CA THR A 914 -0.01 13.21 15.15
C THR A 914 0.53 14.18 16.19
N ALA A 915 1.67 13.87 16.81
CA ALA A 915 2.32 14.70 17.81
C ALA A 915 2.83 16.02 17.23
N GLU A 916 3.42 16.01 16.04
CA GLU A 916 3.89 17.20 15.32
C GLU A 916 2.73 18.17 15.00
N MET A 917 1.52 17.67 14.72
CA MET A 917 0.35 18.53 14.52
C MET A 917 -0.03 19.27 15.81
N LEU A 918 -0.05 18.59 16.95
CA LEU A 918 -0.34 19.20 18.25
C LEU A 918 0.77 20.17 18.68
N GLU A 919 2.02 19.79 18.50
CA GLU A 919 3.19 20.61 18.81
C GLU A 919 3.16 21.93 18.02
N LEU A 920 2.89 21.89 16.74
CA LEU A 920 2.77 23.09 15.91
C LEU A 920 1.61 23.98 16.35
N ALA A 921 0.47 23.38 16.70
CA ALA A 921 -0.69 24.13 17.20
C ALA A 921 -0.38 24.84 18.53
N GLU A 922 0.29 24.17 19.49
CA GLU A 922 0.74 24.77 20.75
C GLU A 922 1.71 25.95 20.50
N ASN A 923 2.53 25.88 19.45
CA ASN A 923 3.47 26.94 19.06
C ASN A 923 2.81 28.04 18.20
N GLY A 924 1.48 28.01 18.04
CA GLY A 924 0.69 29.01 17.32
C GLY A 924 0.65 28.82 15.82
N TYR A 925 1.00 27.63 15.29
CA TYR A 925 0.82 27.23 13.88
C TYR A 925 -0.44 26.36 13.78
N GLU A 926 -1.60 26.94 14.06
CA GLU A 926 -2.88 26.21 14.11
C GLU A 926 -3.38 25.76 12.73
N ASN A 927 -2.90 26.38 11.64
CA ASN A 927 -3.26 25.99 10.28
C ASN A 927 -2.22 24.99 9.76
N ILE A 928 -2.61 23.74 9.57
CA ILE A 928 -1.67 22.65 9.33
C ILE A 928 -1.94 21.95 7.98
N ILE A 929 -0.91 21.87 7.16
CA ILE A 929 -0.89 21.06 5.94
C ILE A 929 -0.32 19.70 6.29
N CYS A 930 -1.12 18.65 6.17
CA CYS A 930 -0.66 17.27 6.28
C CYS A 930 -0.32 16.74 4.87
N ALA A 931 0.95 16.87 4.48
CA ALA A 931 1.46 16.46 3.18
C ALA A 931 1.76 14.96 3.15
N GLN A 932 1.07 14.21 2.29
CA GLN A 932 1.18 12.76 2.29
C GLN A 932 1.15 12.16 0.89
N PRO A 933 1.87 11.04 0.65
CA PRO A 933 1.69 10.26 -0.56
C PRO A 933 0.28 9.68 -0.62
N PHE A 934 -0.35 9.68 -1.79
CA PHE A 934 -1.61 8.97 -1.99
C PHE A 934 -1.46 7.49 -1.59
N GLY A 935 -2.43 6.95 -0.84
CA GLY A 935 -2.38 5.56 -0.37
C GLY A 935 -1.26 5.24 0.62
N CYS A 936 -0.75 6.24 1.36
CA CYS A 936 0.23 6.02 2.42
C CYS A 936 -0.42 5.37 3.64
N LEU A 937 -0.09 4.10 3.91
CA LEU A 937 -0.73 3.30 4.95
C LEU A 937 -0.63 3.90 6.37
N PRO A 938 0.56 4.34 6.86
CA PRO A 938 0.65 5.00 8.17
C PRO A 938 -0.17 6.29 8.24
N ASN A 939 -0.23 7.07 7.15
CA ASN A 939 -0.90 8.36 7.16
C ASN A 939 -2.43 8.24 7.15
N HIS A 940 -3.00 7.13 6.68
CA HIS A 940 -4.43 6.87 6.85
C HIS A 940 -4.84 6.82 8.32
N ILE A 941 -3.95 6.38 9.21
CA ILE A 941 -4.18 6.27 10.65
C ILE A 941 -3.68 7.51 11.37
N CYS A 942 -2.36 7.78 11.32
CA CYS A 942 -1.72 8.81 12.13
C CYS A 942 -1.84 10.24 11.54
N GLY A 943 -2.22 10.36 10.27
CA GLY A 943 -2.54 11.63 9.60
C GLY A 943 -4.05 11.85 9.56
N LYS A 944 -4.70 11.43 8.45
CA LYS A 944 -6.14 11.62 8.23
C LYS A 944 -6.99 11.04 9.37
N GLY A 945 -6.62 9.87 9.88
CA GLY A 945 -7.35 9.18 10.95
C GLY A 945 -7.40 9.93 12.26
N MET A 946 -6.53 10.92 12.47
CA MET A 946 -6.46 11.69 13.72
C MET A 946 -7.12 13.07 13.63
N ILE A 947 -7.40 13.60 12.44
CA ILE A 947 -7.87 14.98 12.24
C ILE A 947 -9.10 15.29 13.11
N ARG A 948 -10.11 14.41 13.07
CA ARG A 948 -11.33 14.58 13.86
C ARG A 948 -11.04 14.71 15.35
N ARG A 949 -10.17 13.84 15.87
CA ARG A 949 -9.79 13.85 17.29
C ARG A 949 -8.98 15.09 17.65
N LEU A 950 -8.04 15.47 16.80
CA LEU A 950 -7.22 16.67 17.03
C LEU A 950 -8.05 17.94 17.10
N THR A 951 -9.06 18.08 16.25
CA THR A 951 -10.00 19.19 16.28
C THR A 951 -10.82 19.24 17.58
N GLN A 952 -11.11 18.07 18.18
CA GLN A 952 -11.79 18.00 19.48
C GLN A 952 -10.86 18.35 20.65
N VAL A 953 -9.61 17.91 20.61
CA VAL A 953 -8.62 18.14 21.69
C VAL A 953 -8.12 19.58 21.66
N HIS A 954 -7.95 20.16 20.48
CA HIS A 954 -7.48 21.52 20.27
C HIS A 954 -8.48 22.30 19.39
N PRO A 955 -9.53 22.89 19.99
CA PRO A 955 -10.50 23.70 19.24
C PRO A 955 -9.80 24.89 18.56
N GLY A 956 -10.01 25.04 17.26
CA GLY A 956 -9.36 26.07 16.45
C GLY A 956 -8.27 25.57 15.53
N ILE A 957 -7.75 24.35 15.73
CA ILE A 957 -6.84 23.74 14.77
C ILE A 957 -7.52 23.52 13.42
N ASN A 958 -6.85 23.95 12.35
CA ASN A 958 -7.33 23.85 10.97
C ASN A 958 -6.38 22.98 10.15
N ILE A 959 -6.72 21.69 9.98
CA ILE A 959 -5.86 20.71 9.32
C ILE A 959 -6.41 20.37 7.94
N VAL A 960 -5.57 20.51 6.91
CA VAL A 960 -5.88 20.07 5.55
C VAL A 960 -4.93 18.94 5.10
N PRO A 961 -5.43 17.73 4.84
CA PRO A 961 -4.63 16.68 4.24
C PRO A 961 -4.50 16.93 2.74
N ILE A 962 -3.26 16.90 2.24
CA ILE A 962 -2.94 17.03 0.82
C ILE A 962 -2.27 15.76 0.33
N ASP A 963 -2.93 15.05 -0.57
CA ASP A 963 -2.39 13.87 -1.21
C ASP A 963 -1.51 14.26 -2.40
N TYR A 964 -0.30 13.70 -2.42
CA TYR A 964 0.65 13.82 -3.52
C TYR A 964 0.74 12.51 -4.28
N ASP A 965 0.52 12.60 -5.58
CA ASP A 965 0.54 11.48 -6.51
C ASP A 965 0.99 11.97 -7.89
N LEU A 966 1.44 11.07 -8.74
CA LEU A 966 1.87 11.35 -10.12
C LEU A 966 0.74 11.90 -11.01
N SER A 967 -0.52 11.53 -10.69
CA SER A 967 -1.70 11.99 -11.42
C SER A 967 -2.35 13.23 -10.80
N ALA A 968 -1.98 13.62 -9.58
CA ALA A 968 -2.54 14.77 -8.90
C ALA A 968 -1.99 16.08 -9.52
N THR A 969 -2.89 16.98 -9.89
CA THR A 969 -2.48 18.25 -10.44
C THR A 969 -2.04 19.20 -9.34
N LYS A 970 -0.91 19.88 -9.54
CA LYS A 970 -0.39 20.92 -8.65
C LYS A 970 -1.45 21.97 -8.32
N VAL A 971 -2.25 22.37 -9.32
CA VAL A 971 -3.31 23.39 -9.17
C VAL A 971 -4.38 22.96 -8.14
N ASN A 972 -4.80 21.69 -8.15
CA ASN A 972 -5.79 21.20 -7.19
C ASN A 972 -5.22 21.18 -5.76
N GLN A 973 -3.96 20.81 -5.61
CA GLN A 973 -3.27 20.87 -4.31
C GLN A 973 -3.17 22.30 -3.79
N GLU A 974 -2.70 23.22 -4.63
CA GLU A 974 -2.61 24.65 -4.28
C GLU A 974 -3.98 25.27 -3.96
N ASN A 975 -5.05 24.91 -4.69
CA ASN A 975 -6.40 25.43 -4.43
C ASN A 975 -6.93 24.96 -3.07
N ARG A 976 -6.67 23.73 -2.66
CA ARG A 976 -7.04 23.26 -1.31
C ARG A 976 -6.29 24.03 -0.23
N ILE A 977 -4.99 24.32 -0.46
CA ILE A 977 -4.19 25.12 0.47
C ILE A 977 -4.70 26.56 0.51
N ARG A 978 -5.04 27.17 -0.64
CA ARG A 978 -5.64 28.53 -0.68
C ARG A 978 -6.97 28.61 0.07
N LEU A 979 -7.79 27.56 -0.03
CA LEU A 979 -9.05 27.49 0.73
C LEU A 979 -8.78 27.46 2.24
N MET A 980 -7.82 26.65 2.68
CA MET A 980 -7.40 26.63 4.08
C MET A 980 -6.89 28.01 4.53
N LEU A 981 -6.03 28.65 3.72
CA LEU A 981 -5.50 29.98 4.03
C LEU A 981 -6.59 31.05 4.07
N ALA A 982 -7.59 30.99 3.20
CA ALA A 982 -8.73 31.92 3.23
C ALA A 982 -9.49 31.82 4.57
N VAL A 983 -9.74 30.61 5.06
CA VAL A 983 -10.35 30.39 6.39
C VAL A 983 -9.44 30.92 7.50
N ALA A 984 -8.13 30.69 7.38
CA ALA A 984 -7.15 31.16 8.36
C ALA A 984 -7.08 32.71 8.43
N HIS A 985 -7.03 33.37 7.27
CA HIS A 985 -7.01 34.84 7.20
C HIS A 985 -8.28 35.45 7.78
N ASP A 986 -9.43 34.83 7.55
CA ASP A 986 -10.72 35.29 8.11
C ASP A 986 -10.75 35.16 9.64
N ALA A 987 -10.21 34.04 10.16
CA ALA A 987 -10.07 33.83 11.60
C ALA A 987 -9.08 34.81 12.24
N ASP A 988 -7.94 35.07 11.61
CA ASP A 988 -6.98 36.06 12.09
C ASP A 988 -7.52 37.47 12.06
N ALA A 989 -8.30 37.84 11.03
CA ALA A 989 -8.97 39.15 10.95
C ALA A 989 -9.96 39.36 12.10
N LYS A 990 -10.77 38.33 12.40
CA LYS A 990 -11.72 38.37 13.53
C LYS A 990 -11.01 38.46 14.89
N ARG A 991 -9.90 37.74 15.08
CA ARG A 991 -9.07 37.84 16.31
C ARG A 991 -8.51 39.24 16.48
N ARG A 992 -7.98 39.86 15.43
CA ARG A 992 -7.47 41.25 15.47
C ARG A 992 -8.56 42.26 15.80
N GLU A 993 -9.75 42.10 15.24
CA GLU A 993 -10.90 42.94 15.54
C GLU A 993 -11.31 42.82 17.01
N GLN A 994 -11.36 41.60 17.56
CA GLN A 994 -11.61 41.37 18.98
C GLN A 994 -10.54 41.97 19.90
N GLU A 995 -9.25 41.82 19.57
CA GLU A 995 -8.12 42.39 20.31
C GLU A 995 -8.22 43.94 20.31
N LEU A 996 -8.64 44.57 19.21
CA LEU A 996 -8.84 46.01 19.10
C LEU A 996 -10.02 46.48 19.95
N LEU A 997 -11.13 45.76 19.97
CA LEU A 997 -12.29 46.04 20.79
C LEU A 997 -11.96 45.94 22.30
N ILE A 998 -11.24 44.89 22.72
CA ILE A 998 -10.76 44.73 24.11
C ILE A 998 -9.85 45.91 24.48
N ALA A 999 -8.88 46.25 23.63
CA ALA A 999 -7.97 47.37 23.87
C ALA A 999 -8.68 48.75 23.92
N GLN A 1000 -9.80 48.91 23.20
CA GLN A 1000 -10.67 50.08 23.29
C GLN A 1000 -11.45 50.11 24.61
N ASP A 1001 -12.07 49.03 25.02
CA ASP A 1001 -12.77 48.88 26.29
C ASP A 1001 -11.83 49.12 27.51
N GLU A 1002 -10.58 48.60 27.42
CA GLU A 1002 -9.57 48.86 28.47
C GLU A 1002 -9.17 50.35 28.55
N ARG A 1003 -9.10 51.04 27.44
CA ARG A 1003 -8.81 52.48 27.38
C ARG A 1003 -9.99 53.33 27.90
N GLU A 1004 -11.21 52.95 27.55
CA GLU A 1004 -12.45 53.68 27.98
C GLU A 1004 -12.79 53.40 29.45
N SER A 1005 -12.46 52.21 29.99
CA SER A 1005 -12.68 51.85 31.38
C SER A 1005 -11.67 52.42 32.36
N GLY A 1006 -10.56 53.03 31.90
CA GLY A 1006 -9.50 53.62 32.73
C GLY A 1006 -8.79 52.60 33.65
N CYS A 1007 -8.95 51.31 33.41
CA CYS A 1007 -8.43 50.26 34.26
C CYS A 1007 -6.97 49.99 33.92
N SER A 1008 -6.06 50.55 34.70
CA SER A 1008 -4.64 50.13 34.68
C SER A 1008 -4.55 48.69 35.17
N GLY A 1009 -4.20 47.79 34.33
CA GLY A 1009 -3.97 46.33 34.44
C GLY A 1009 -3.74 45.58 35.75
N ASN A 1010 -4.39 45.97 36.86
CA ASN A 1010 -4.25 45.33 38.17
C ASN A 1010 -5.59 45.05 38.88
N CYS A 1011 -6.68 44.93 38.14
CA CYS A 1011 -7.99 44.61 38.73
C CYS A 1011 -8.23 43.08 38.70
N GLU A 1012 -8.49 42.47 39.85
CA GLU A 1012 -8.78 41.02 40.02
C GLU A 1012 -10.00 40.55 39.22
N THR A 1013 -10.87 41.47 38.78
CA THR A 1013 -12.08 41.14 38.02
C THR A 1013 -11.76 40.88 36.54
N CYS A 1014 -10.71 41.52 35.99
CA CYS A 1014 -10.24 41.31 34.61
C CYS A 1014 -9.49 39.99 34.41
N ARG A 1015 -8.95 39.39 35.47
CA ARG A 1015 -8.28 38.07 35.41
C ARG A 1015 -9.24 36.85 35.31
N LYS A 1016 -10.55 37.07 35.48
CA LYS A 1016 -11.54 35.98 35.43
C LYS A 1016 -12.26 35.83 34.09
N ILE A 1017 -11.96 36.67 33.10
CA ILE A 1017 -12.65 36.70 31.79
C ILE A 1017 -11.66 36.37 30.63
N GLY A 1018 -10.37 36.12 30.91
CA GLY A 1018 -9.38 35.72 29.89
C GLY A 1018 -9.12 34.22 29.87
#